data_0ffe5f508a694b62ef377dde666237b5
#
_entry.id   0ffe5f508a694b62ef377dde666237b5
#
_cell.length_a   1.000
_cell.length_b   1.000
_cell.length_c   1.000
_cell.angle_alpha   90.00
_cell.angle_beta   90.00
_cell.angle_gamma   90.00
#
_symmetry.space_group_name_H-M   'P 1'
#
loop_
_entity.id
_entity.type
_entity.pdbx_description
1 polymer ?
#
loop_
_entity_poly.entity_id
_entity_poly.type
_entity_poly.pdbx_seq_one_letter_code
_entity_poly.pdbx_strand_id
1 'polypeptide(L)'
;MNLQTNLAGRLRNTSLPKNHGLMPVFEAVINSIQSIEEKGNIKSDGKIILKINRRSQMQFNSKKKNIEPINGFEIIDNGCGFNDVNFSAFQTLDTDHKIAKGCRGVGRLLWLKVFKNVKVISFFVDDKNKYKKRTFEFNIQKNVYNEKISDCESREIKTIITLDGFDEKYRSEVAKTLSSISKQLLEHCLWYFVRSEGVPDIIIQDEDEELILHKLYKEYMHEDAYTEAINILDHQFDLIHIKFRALTNKKHLLSFCAASRLVKEETITEKKISGLFNEIKDDKGPFIYTCYIASSFLDEHVRSERTSFDIPENVGGLFSNSKISFDLIEKKVLERTKEYLSASLKENIDAGRERLLTFVDKKSPEYKSLLRYVPEDKLSVPPQTDDKDLEKYIRDLTHDVSEQIIDEGKKNMALKEGESIENYENRLKDYFIKIGEVNQADLTKYVIHRRVVIDYFKHLTELKENGKYVNENFIHQLIMPLRRDSTEVLSNSCNLWLLDERLAFHNFLSSDKPIKSMPITDSDSMKRPDLCCLQLSDNPLLVNDGSALSLASITIVEFKKPMRDDMNKNKDNDPIQQCYGYLKKIRSGKVKTRNGRPIPEQENIPAFCYIIADLTPNMINCCNGANLTPTSDNMGFFGYNSNYKAYIEVMSFDRLLYAAIERNQVFFDKLGIHIF
;
A
#
# COMPACT_ATOMS: atom_id res chain seq x y z
N MET A 1 -14.87 59.83 -5.25
CA MET A 1 -15.29 58.74 -6.17
C MET A 1 -15.30 57.46 -5.36
N ASN A 2 -16.46 56.84 -5.15
CA ASN A 2 -16.54 55.53 -4.50
C ASN A 2 -16.36 54.46 -5.54
N LEU A 3 -15.46 53.50 -5.31
CA LEU A 3 -15.28 52.33 -6.14
C LEU A 3 -16.58 51.50 -6.15
N GLN A 4 -17.15 51.24 -7.33
CA GLN A 4 -18.34 50.41 -7.48
C GLN A 4 -17.93 48.99 -7.80
N THR A 5 -18.51 48.00 -7.13
CA THR A 5 -18.25 46.60 -7.34
C THR A 5 -19.33 45.97 -8.23
N ASN A 6 -18.94 45.29 -9.31
CA ASN A 6 -19.88 44.58 -10.18
C ASN A 6 -20.12 43.15 -9.63
N LEU A 7 -21.35 42.85 -9.19
CA LEU A 7 -21.77 41.56 -8.64
C LEU A 7 -21.47 40.37 -9.59
N ALA A 8 -21.77 40.53 -10.87
CA ALA A 8 -21.53 39.48 -11.86
C ALA A 8 -20.03 39.20 -12.08
N GLY A 9 -19.19 40.26 -12.02
CA GLY A 9 -17.74 40.14 -12.10
C GLY A 9 -17.19 39.40 -10.85
N ARG A 10 -17.65 39.76 -9.67
CA ARG A 10 -17.26 39.13 -8.42
C ARG A 10 -17.66 37.65 -8.39
N LEU A 11 -18.86 37.32 -8.85
CA LEU A 11 -19.36 35.98 -8.93
C LEU A 11 -18.55 35.09 -9.90
N ARG A 12 -18.06 35.67 -11.02
CA ARG A 12 -17.16 34.92 -11.96
C ARG A 12 -15.86 34.54 -11.26
N ASN A 13 -15.30 35.44 -10.45
CA ASN A 13 -14.03 35.22 -9.74
C ASN A 13 -14.18 34.33 -8.49
N THR A 14 -15.41 34.06 -8.03
CA THR A 14 -15.67 33.11 -6.93
C THR A 14 -15.66 31.70 -7.49
N SER A 15 -14.66 30.91 -7.12
CA SER A 15 -14.58 29.48 -7.50
C SER A 15 -15.41 28.62 -6.53
N LEU A 16 -16.10 27.61 -7.09
CA LEU A 16 -16.79 26.57 -6.33
C LEU A 16 -16.70 25.26 -7.11
N PRO A 17 -16.05 24.22 -6.58
CA PRO A 17 -16.04 22.89 -7.19
C PRO A 17 -17.44 22.31 -7.33
N LYS A 18 -17.69 21.53 -8.38
CA LYS A 18 -19.03 21.00 -8.67
C LYS A 18 -19.60 20.11 -7.56
N ASN A 19 -18.77 19.33 -6.91
CA ASN A 19 -19.14 18.47 -5.78
C ASN A 19 -19.45 19.25 -4.49
N HIS A 20 -19.19 20.57 -4.45
CA HIS A 20 -19.48 21.44 -3.31
C HIS A 20 -20.79 22.24 -3.50
N GLY A 21 -21.71 21.76 -4.35
CA GLY A 21 -22.98 22.46 -4.63
C GLY A 21 -23.92 22.61 -3.42
N LEU A 22 -23.72 21.89 -2.32
CA LEU A 22 -24.49 22.06 -1.07
C LEU A 22 -23.89 23.13 -0.12
N MET A 23 -22.65 23.58 -0.35
CA MET A 23 -22.00 24.60 0.50
C MET A 23 -22.82 25.86 0.68
N PRO A 24 -23.50 26.41 -0.36
CA PRO A 24 -24.38 27.59 -0.16
C PRO A 24 -25.51 27.36 0.83
N VAL A 25 -26.07 26.16 0.87
CA VAL A 25 -27.14 25.75 1.82
C VAL A 25 -26.57 25.67 3.23
N PHE A 26 -25.41 25.06 3.39
CA PHE A 26 -24.72 24.92 4.67
C PHE A 26 -24.29 26.27 5.24
N GLU A 27 -23.80 27.18 4.40
CA GLU A 27 -23.51 28.56 4.78
C GLU A 27 -24.78 29.33 5.24
N ALA A 28 -25.93 29.05 4.60
CA ALA A 28 -27.18 29.66 5.05
C ALA A 28 -27.58 29.12 6.45
N VAL A 29 -27.38 27.85 6.73
CA VAL A 29 -27.61 27.26 8.06
C VAL A 29 -26.66 27.89 9.09
N ILE A 30 -25.39 28.05 8.77
CA ILE A 30 -24.43 28.73 9.67
C ILE A 30 -24.85 30.20 9.96
N ASN A 31 -25.29 30.92 8.95
CA ASN A 31 -25.79 32.26 9.15
C ASN A 31 -27.04 32.30 10.08
N SER A 32 -27.90 31.27 9.97
CA SER A 32 -29.04 31.07 10.86
C SER A 32 -28.60 30.79 12.31
N ILE A 33 -27.58 29.92 12.51
CA ILE A 33 -26.99 29.68 13.84
C ILE A 33 -26.52 31.02 14.45
N GLN A 34 -25.75 31.79 13.71
CA GLN A 34 -25.23 33.07 14.17
C GLN A 34 -26.33 34.13 14.45
N SER A 35 -27.41 34.10 13.68
CA SER A 35 -28.58 34.96 13.93
C SER A 35 -29.30 34.60 15.24
N ILE A 36 -29.36 33.30 15.56
CA ILE A 36 -29.93 32.82 16.84
C ILE A 36 -29.00 33.15 18.00
N GLU A 37 -27.68 33.07 17.82
CA GLU A 37 -26.68 33.49 18.82
C GLU A 37 -26.83 34.97 19.20
N GLU A 38 -27.05 35.83 18.22
CA GLU A 38 -27.26 37.24 18.46
C GLU A 38 -28.49 37.54 19.28
N LYS A 39 -29.52 36.70 19.14
CA LYS A 39 -30.73 36.80 19.95
C LYS A 39 -30.54 36.29 21.39
N GLY A 40 -29.44 35.57 21.67
CA GLY A 40 -29.12 35.02 22.98
C GLY A 40 -29.84 33.73 23.36
N ASN A 41 -30.53 33.07 22.44
CA ASN A 41 -31.44 31.94 22.71
C ASN A 41 -30.93 30.58 22.18
N ILE A 42 -29.62 30.34 22.10
CA ILE A 42 -29.09 29.11 21.48
C ILE A 42 -29.60 27.83 22.15
N LYS A 43 -29.50 27.77 23.47
CA LYS A 43 -29.78 26.53 24.24
C LYS A 43 -31.22 26.34 24.65
N SER A 44 -32.01 27.42 24.65
CA SER A 44 -33.37 27.43 25.22
C SER A 44 -34.48 27.29 24.18
N ASP A 45 -34.34 27.90 23.01
CA ASP A 45 -35.40 28.02 22.01
C ASP A 45 -34.92 28.16 20.56
N GLY A 46 -33.61 28.06 20.34
CA GLY A 46 -33.04 28.18 19.00
C GLY A 46 -33.44 27.03 18.09
N LYS A 47 -34.06 27.34 16.94
CA LYS A 47 -34.54 26.32 16.00
C LYS A 47 -34.26 26.69 14.56
N ILE A 48 -33.73 25.71 13.79
CA ILE A 48 -33.52 25.83 12.35
C ILE A 48 -34.20 24.66 11.67
N ILE A 49 -34.95 24.92 10.61
CA ILE A 49 -35.57 23.90 9.77
C ILE A 49 -35.00 24.05 8.35
N LEU A 50 -34.35 23.04 7.86
CA LEU A 50 -33.88 22.94 6.47
C LEU A 50 -34.83 22.01 5.69
N LYS A 51 -35.61 22.56 4.75
CA LYS A 51 -36.48 21.77 3.89
C LYS A 51 -35.85 21.56 2.52
N ILE A 52 -35.94 20.34 2.02
CA ILE A 52 -35.51 19.94 0.68
C ILE A 52 -36.70 20.03 -0.25
N ASN A 53 -36.65 20.92 -1.23
CA ASN A 53 -37.71 21.07 -2.21
C ASN A 53 -37.40 20.26 -3.47
N ARG A 54 -38.25 19.27 -3.81
CA ARG A 54 -38.08 18.40 -4.98
C ARG A 54 -39.00 18.84 -6.14
N ARG A 55 -38.63 18.46 -7.38
CA ARG A 55 -39.47 18.65 -8.54
C ARG A 55 -40.41 17.45 -8.68
N SER A 56 -41.71 17.69 -8.68
CA SER A 56 -42.69 16.66 -9.07
C SER A 56 -42.48 16.28 -10.54
N GLN A 57 -41.97 15.12 -10.84
CA GLN A 57 -41.99 14.55 -12.18
C GLN A 57 -43.25 13.66 -12.27
N MET A 58 -44.11 13.92 -13.25
CA MET A 58 -45.15 12.95 -13.62
C MET A 58 -44.50 11.67 -14.12
N GLN A 59 -44.49 10.64 -13.24
CA GLN A 59 -43.93 9.35 -13.60
C GLN A 59 -44.94 8.54 -14.42
N PHE A 60 -44.57 8.25 -15.68
CA PHE A 60 -45.10 7.09 -16.41
C PHE A 60 -44.21 5.89 -16.09
N ASN A 61 -44.74 4.97 -15.28
CA ASN A 61 -44.31 3.58 -15.09
C ASN A 61 -42.80 3.29 -14.98
N SER A 62 -42.25 3.25 -13.77
CA SER A 62 -41.12 2.37 -13.45
C SER A 62 -41.14 1.90 -11.98
N LYS A 63 -40.94 0.58 -11.74
CA LYS A 63 -40.98 -0.10 -10.44
C LYS A 63 -39.76 0.19 -9.53
N LYS A 64 -38.96 1.22 -9.80
CA LYS A 64 -37.88 1.68 -8.91
C LYS A 64 -38.29 3.06 -8.37
N LYS A 65 -38.32 3.24 -7.04
CA LYS A 65 -38.40 4.55 -6.37
C LYS A 65 -37.17 5.37 -6.80
N ASN A 66 -37.27 6.11 -7.90
CA ASN A 66 -36.27 7.10 -8.28
C ASN A 66 -36.48 8.30 -7.37
N ILE A 67 -35.46 8.70 -6.62
CA ILE A 67 -35.45 9.91 -5.81
C ILE A 67 -35.63 11.10 -6.74
N GLU A 68 -36.68 11.89 -6.52
CA GLU A 68 -36.95 13.08 -7.33
C GLU A 68 -35.81 14.11 -7.21
N PRO A 69 -35.44 14.77 -8.31
CA PRO A 69 -34.32 15.70 -8.29
C PRO A 69 -34.63 16.94 -7.44
N ILE A 70 -33.65 17.35 -6.66
CA ILE A 70 -33.74 18.54 -5.82
C ILE A 70 -33.86 19.77 -6.70
N ASN A 71 -34.89 20.60 -6.47
CA ASN A 71 -35.09 21.87 -7.15
C ASN A 71 -34.51 23.06 -6.35
N GLY A 72 -34.55 22.96 -5.03
CA GLY A 72 -34.09 24.00 -4.15
C GLY A 72 -34.17 23.62 -2.69
N PHE A 73 -33.97 24.61 -1.82
CA PHE A 73 -34.00 24.46 -0.38
C PHE A 73 -34.70 25.63 0.27
N GLU A 74 -35.32 25.39 1.42
CA GLU A 74 -35.88 26.43 2.29
C GLU A 74 -35.27 26.33 3.68
N ILE A 75 -34.68 27.41 4.16
CA ILE A 75 -34.05 27.50 5.48
C ILE A 75 -34.91 28.44 6.33
N ILE A 76 -35.42 27.94 7.44
CA ILE A 76 -36.28 28.70 8.39
C ILE A 76 -35.57 28.73 9.72
N ASP A 77 -35.34 29.95 10.27
CA ASP A 77 -34.76 30.15 11.57
C ASP A 77 -35.59 31.13 12.42
N ASN A 78 -35.43 31.08 13.74
CA ASN A 78 -36.06 31.95 14.69
C ASN A 78 -35.06 32.95 15.33
N GLY A 79 -34.00 33.31 14.57
CA GLY A 79 -33.01 34.30 15.00
C GLY A 79 -33.55 35.74 15.07
N CYS A 80 -32.65 36.73 15.07
CA CYS A 80 -33.01 38.15 15.16
C CYS A 80 -33.64 38.76 13.89
N GLY A 81 -33.56 38.06 12.75
CA GLY A 81 -34.12 38.44 11.46
C GLY A 81 -33.36 39.56 10.74
N PHE A 82 -33.95 40.00 9.61
CA PHE A 82 -33.41 41.09 8.77
C PHE A 82 -33.95 42.47 9.24
N ASN A 83 -33.55 42.89 10.44
CA ASN A 83 -33.75 44.29 10.88
C ASN A 83 -32.96 45.27 9.97
N ASP A 84 -33.05 46.56 10.20
CA ASP A 84 -32.39 47.55 9.31
C ASP A 84 -30.87 47.39 9.28
N VAL A 85 -30.24 47.08 10.41
CA VAL A 85 -28.80 46.84 10.52
C VAL A 85 -28.38 45.63 9.74
N ASN A 86 -29.03 44.45 9.94
CA ASN A 86 -28.74 43.24 9.25
C ASN A 86 -29.04 43.30 7.76
N PHE A 87 -30.07 44.02 7.36
CA PHE A 87 -30.41 44.23 5.95
C PHE A 87 -29.38 45.13 5.26
N SER A 88 -28.98 46.24 5.89
CA SER A 88 -27.91 47.13 5.38
C SER A 88 -26.58 46.33 5.21
N ALA A 89 -26.22 45.51 6.18
CA ALA A 89 -25.07 44.63 6.11
C ALA A 89 -25.23 43.59 4.97
N PHE A 90 -26.43 43.06 4.73
CA PHE A 90 -26.69 42.17 3.59
C PHE A 90 -26.55 42.90 2.25
N GLN A 91 -26.87 44.16 2.12
CA GLN A 91 -26.71 44.94 0.88
C GLN A 91 -25.24 45.33 0.61
N THR A 92 -24.39 45.40 1.64
CA THR A 92 -22.99 45.83 1.52
C THR A 92 -22.10 44.61 1.34
N LEU A 93 -21.46 44.41 0.17
CA LEU A 93 -20.45 43.42 -0.03
C LEU A 93 -19.20 43.72 0.80
N ASP A 94 -18.54 42.64 1.29
CA ASP A 94 -17.33 42.74 2.12
C ASP A 94 -17.55 43.66 3.39
N THR A 95 -18.73 43.54 4.00
CA THR A 95 -19.09 44.30 5.19
C THR A 95 -18.31 43.83 6.44
N ASP A 96 -17.89 44.78 7.24
CA ASP A 96 -17.23 44.53 8.52
C ASP A 96 -18.20 44.15 9.65
N HIS A 97 -19.51 44.16 9.36
CA HIS A 97 -20.58 43.89 10.31
C HIS A 97 -20.56 42.46 10.83
N LYS A 98 -19.93 41.94 11.63
CA LYS A 98 -19.73 40.56 12.15
C LYS A 98 -18.36 39.98 11.81
N ILE A 99 -17.36 40.85 11.54
CA ILE A 99 -15.98 40.42 11.36
C ILE A 99 -15.52 39.58 12.57
N ALA A 100 -15.82 40.04 13.79
CA ALA A 100 -15.47 39.35 15.03
C ALA A 100 -16.05 37.92 15.12
N LYS A 101 -17.21 37.65 14.46
CA LYS A 101 -17.85 36.33 14.37
C LYS A 101 -17.54 35.60 13.07
N GLY A 102 -16.62 36.08 12.27
CA GLY A 102 -16.22 35.40 11.06
C GLY A 102 -17.05 35.62 9.81
N CYS A 103 -17.96 36.57 9.81
CA CYS A 103 -18.75 36.90 8.64
C CYS A 103 -18.03 37.90 7.74
N ARG A 104 -17.93 37.60 6.43
CA ARG A 104 -17.28 38.46 5.41
C ARG A 104 -18.25 38.97 4.36
N GLY A 105 -19.52 38.67 4.52
CA GLY A 105 -20.50 39.03 3.53
C GLY A 105 -20.35 38.35 2.16
N VAL A 106 -19.53 37.32 2.04
CA VAL A 106 -19.25 36.61 0.79
C VAL A 106 -20.12 35.34 0.62
N GLY A 107 -20.59 34.73 1.73
CA GLY A 107 -21.40 33.51 1.71
C GLY A 107 -22.64 33.58 0.81
N ARG A 108 -23.33 34.74 0.76
CA ARG A 108 -24.48 34.99 -0.13
C ARG A 108 -24.13 34.98 -1.62
N LEU A 109 -22.86 35.21 -2.01
CA LEU A 109 -22.43 35.07 -3.40
C LEU A 109 -22.47 33.61 -3.84
N LEU A 110 -22.21 32.67 -2.93
CA LEU A 110 -22.31 31.25 -3.21
C LEU A 110 -23.76 30.85 -3.49
N TRP A 111 -24.76 31.52 -2.87
CA TRP A 111 -26.16 31.28 -3.20
C TRP A 111 -26.45 31.52 -4.68
N LEU A 112 -25.99 32.66 -5.21
CA LEU A 112 -26.18 32.99 -6.63
C LEU A 112 -25.29 32.18 -7.60
N LYS A 113 -24.23 31.56 -7.09
CA LYS A 113 -23.38 30.67 -7.90
C LYS A 113 -24.09 29.38 -8.26
N VAL A 114 -24.97 28.92 -7.38
CA VAL A 114 -25.61 27.58 -7.43
C VAL A 114 -27.11 27.66 -7.69
N PHE A 115 -27.80 28.70 -7.21
CA PHE A 115 -29.23 28.87 -7.36
C PHE A 115 -29.55 30.10 -8.24
N LYS A 116 -30.62 30.00 -9.01
CA LYS A 116 -31.03 31.07 -9.93
C LYS A 116 -31.69 32.25 -9.20
N ASN A 117 -32.50 31.93 -8.20
CA ASN A 117 -33.28 32.91 -7.46
C ASN A 117 -33.19 32.67 -5.96
N VAL A 118 -33.09 33.74 -5.18
CA VAL A 118 -33.15 33.73 -3.71
C VAL A 118 -34.28 34.64 -3.29
N LYS A 119 -35.16 34.13 -2.43
CA LYS A 119 -36.24 34.91 -1.82
C LYS A 119 -36.09 34.87 -0.32
N VAL A 120 -36.22 36.02 0.33
CA VAL A 120 -36.15 36.18 1.77
C VAL A 120 -37.44 36.80 2.29
N ILE A 121 -38.00 36.16 3.34
CA ILE A 121 -39.11 36.68 4.13
C ILE A 121 -38.66 36.68 5.58
N SER A 122 -38.62 37.83 6.21
CA SER A 122 -38.17 37.96 7.58
C SER A 122 -39.19 38.75 8.42
N PHE A 123 -39.52 38.16 9.56
CA PHE A 123 -40.33 38.77 10.60
C PHE A 123 -39.38 39.15 11.75
N PHE A 124 -39.32 40.39 12.12
CA PHE A 124 -38.38 40.94 13.09
C PHE A 124 -39.01 42.05 13.94
N VAL A 125 -38.32 42.41 14.99
CA VAL A 125 -38.70 43.55 15.83
C VAL A 125 -37.81 44.75 15.48
N ASP A 126 -38.39 45.92 15.24
CA ASP A 126 -37.67 47.14 14.98
C ASP A 126 -37.15 47.82 16.29
N ASP A 127 -36.35 48.82 16.16
CA ASP A 127 -35.78 49.58 17.30
C ASP A 127 -36.88 50.25 18.21
N LYS A 128 -38.11 50.29 17.71
CA LYS A 128 -39.28 50.80 18.44
C LYS A 128 -40.16 49.73 19.04
N ASN A 129 -39.63 48.47 19.12
CA ASN A 129 -40.36 47.29 19.59
C ASN A 129 -41.64 46.95 18.80
N LYS A 130 -41.73 47.33 17.51
CA LYS A 130 -42.82 46.93 16.61
C LYS A 130 -42.46 45.73 15.77
N TYR A 131 -43.41 44.84 15.59
CA TYR A 131 -43.24 43.70 14.70
C TYR A 131 -43.39 44.12 13.24
N LYS A 132 -42.37 43.80 12.44
CA LYS A 132 -42.29 44.14 11.01
C LYS A 132 -42.07 42.85 10.18
N LYS A 133 -42.56 42.91 8.95
CA LYS A 133 -42.28 41.91 7.92
C LYS A 133 -41.49 42.55 6.79
N ARG A 134 -40.30 42.06 6.51
CA ARG A 134 -39.49 42.46 5.33
C ARG A 134 -39.47 41.29 4.34
N THR A 135 -39.71 41.61 3.08
CA THR A 135 -39.56 40.65 1.96
C THR A 135 -38.68 41.25 0.90
N PHE A 136 -37.79 40.47 0.33
CA PHE A 136 -36.98 40.86 -0.82
C PHE A 136 -36.53 39.65 -1.61
N GLU A 137 -36.11 39.93 -2.85
CA GLU A 137 -35.54 38.93 -3.76
C GLU A 137 -34.13 39.32 -4.13
N PHE A 138 -33.31 38.31 -4.45
CA PHE A 138 -31.91 38.49 -4.76
C PHE A 138 -31.50 37.58 -5.92
N ASN A 139 -30.98 38.18 -7.00
CA ASN A 139 -30.41 37.46 -8.13
C ASN A 139 -29.26 38.23 -8.80
N ILE A 140 -28.60 37.62 -9.76
CA ILE A 140 -27.41 38.17 -10.43
C ILE A 140 -27.74 39.43 -11.24
N GLN A 141 -28.92 39.50 -11.83
CA GLN A 141 -29.29 40.54 -12.81
C GLN A 141 -29.78 41.84 -12.11
N LYS A 142 -30.55 41.67 -11.05
CA LYS A 142 -31.23 42.77 -10.38
C LYS A 142 -30.66 43.15 -9.00
N ASN A 143 -29.63 42.38 -8.53
CA ASN A 143 -29.11 42.44 -7.16
C ASN A 143 -30.27 42.24 -6.14
N VAL A 144 -30.36 43.00 -5.09
CA VAL A 144 -31.49 42.98 -4.18
C VAL A 144 -32.62 43.83 -4.77
N TYR A 145 -33.80 43.25 -4.94
CA TYR A 145 -34.96 43.91 -5.56
C TYR A 145 -36.26 43.46 -4.91
N ASN A 146 -37.37 44.11 -5.24
CA ASN A 146 -38.70 43.84 -4.70
C ASN A 146 -38.77 43.93 -3.16
N GLU A 147 -37.94 44.79 -2.55
CA GLU A 147 -38.02 45.00 -1.11
C GLU A 147 -39.37 45.61 -0.76
N LYS A 148 -40.02 45.01 0.28
CA LYS A 148 -41.25 45.55 0.90
C LYS A 148 -41.14 45.37 2.40
N ILE A 149 -41.50 46.44 3.14
CA ILE A 149 -41.61 46.42 4.59
C ILE A 149 -43.07 46.73 4.93
N SER A 150 -43.65 45.97 5.84
CA SER A 150 -45.00 46.16 6.34
C SER A 150 -45.06 45.91 7.83
N ASP A 151 -46.01 46.52 8.53
CA ASP A 151 -46.35 46.13 9.89
C ASP A 151 -46.91 44.72 9.93
N CYS A 152 -46.65 44.00 10.98
CA CYS A 152 -47.07 42.60 11.14
C CYS A 152 -47.78 42.43 12.50
N GLU A 153 -48.95 41.77 12.50
CA GLU A 153 -49.66 41.43 13.71
C GLU A 153 -49.10 40.16 14.40
N SER A 154 -48.38 39.34 13.66
CA SER A 154 -47.73 38.14 14.20
C SER A 154 -46.58 38.53 15.12
N ARG A 155 -46.58 38.00 16.32
CA ARG A 155 -45.48 38.14 17.31
C ARG A 155 -44.37 37.13 17.14
N GLU A 156 -44.45 36.30 16.11
CA GLU A 156 -43.43 35.31 15.80
C GLU A 156 -42.26 35.96 15.06
N ILE A 157 -41.05 35.82 15.58
CA ILE A 157 -39.81 36.27 14.91
C ILE A 157 -39.25 35.07 14.17
N LYS A 158 -39.15 35.16 12.84
CA LYS A 158 -38.56 34.12 11.99
C LYS A 158 -38.05 34.68 10.70
N THR A 159 -37.06 34.00 10.13
CA THR A 159 -36.57 34.25 8.77
C THR A 159 -36.73 32.98 7.92
N ILE A 160 -37.18 33.21 6.69
CA ILE A 160 -37.34 32.15 5.67
C ILE A 160 -36.48 32.56 4.48
N ILE A 161 -35.48 31.75 4.17
CA ILE A 161 -34.61 31.90 3.00
C ILE A 161 -34.95 30.77 2.02
N THR A 162 -35.45 31.11 0.84
CA THR A 162 -35.75 30.15 -0.23
C THR A 162 -34.68 30.26 -1.30
N LEU A 163 -33.95 29.15 -1.53
CA LEU A 163 -32.97 28.97 -2.59
C LEU A 163 -33.57 28.13 -3.69
N ASP A 164 -33.88 28.71 -4.86
CA ASP A 164 -34.63 28.05 -5.92
C ASP A 164 -33.88 28.02 -7.25
N GLY A 165 -34.19 27.01 -8.08
CA GLY A 165 -33.55 26.82 -9.37
C GLY A 165 -32.13 26.29 -9.27
N PHE A 166 -31.94 25.19 -8.56
CA PHE A 166 -30.63 24.51 -8.41
C PHE A 166 -30.03 24.19 -9.77
N ASP A 167 -28.83 24.72 -10.05
CA ASP A 167 -28.12 24.55 -11.33
C ASP A 167 -27.73 23.08 -11.51
N GLU A 168 -28.04 22.53 -12.68
CA GLU A 168 -27.86 21.11 -13.00
C GLU A 168 -26.41 20.65 -12.92
N LYS A 169 -25.46 21.52 -13.24
CA LYS A 169 -24.01 21.20 -13.18
C LYS A 169 -23.51 20.90 -11.75
N TYR A 170 -24.18 21.44 -10.74
CA TYR A 170 -23.90 21.15 -9.31
C TYR A 170 -24.80 20.04 -8.80
N ARG A 171 -26.10 20.06 -9.18
CA ARG A 171 -27.10 19.10 -8.74
C ARG A 171 -26.76 17.66 -9.07
N SER A 172 -26.11 17.40 -10.21
CA SER A 172 -25.68 16.05 -10.61
C SER A 172 -24.61 15.46 -9.71
N GLU A 173 -23.75 16.29 -9.12
CA GLU A 173 -22.55 15.90 -8.40
C GLU A 173 -22.69 15.88 -6.87
N VAL A 174 -23.85 16.29 -6.34
CA VAL A 174 -24.07 16.38 -4.89
C VAL A 174 -24.90 15.22 -4.33
N ALA A 175 -24.88 15.08 -3.00
CA ALA A 175 -25.72 14.13 -2.27
C ALA A 175 -27.22 14.37 -2.56
N LYS A 176 -27.98 13.28 -2.71
CA LYS A 176 -29.39 13.31 -3.19
C LYS A 176 -30.38 12.83 -2.12
N THR A 177 -29.94 12.12 -1.09
CA THR A 177 -30.80 11.57 -0.04
C THR A 177 -30.76 12.43 1.22
N LEU A 178 -31.87 12.44 1.97
CA LEU A 178 -31.95 13.10 3.26
C LEU A 178 -30.78 12.72 4.18
N SER A 179 -30.53 11.41 4.32
CA SER A 179 -29.44 10.91 5.17
C SER A 179 -28.06 11.42 4.75
N SER A 180 -27.75 11.42 3.43
CA SER A 180 -26.43 11.87 2.94
C SER A 180 -26.26 13.37 3.09
N ILE A 181 -27.30 14.16 2.87
CA ILE A 181 -27.27 15.62 3.05
C ILE A 181 -27.11 15.97 4.52
N SER A 182 -27.85 15.26 5.41
CA SER A 182 -27.75 15.47 6.86
C SER A 182 -26.37 15.14 7.41
N LYS A 183 -25.72 14.09 6.90
CA LYS A 183 -24.34 13.72 7.27
C LYS A 183 -23.37 14.83 6.87
N GLN A 184 -23.42 15.30 5.63
CA GLN A 184 -22.54 16.36 5.14
C GLN A 184 -22.78 17.68 5.88
N LEU A 185 -24.03 18.01 6.21
CA LEU A 185 -24.35 19.18 7.01
C LEU A 185 -23.81 19.05 8.45
N LEU A 186 -23.93 17.87 9.06
CA LEU A 186 -23.36 17.60 10.38
C LEU A 186 -21.83 17.80 10.37
N GLU A 187 -21.15 17.20 9.40
CA GLU A 187 -19.69 17.37 9.22
C GLU A 187 -19.31 18.85 9.09
N HIS A 188 -20.07 19.63 8.31
CA HIS A 188 -19.81 21.05 8.10
C HIS A 188 -20.07 21.91 9.34
N CYS A 189 -21.10 21.55 10.15
CA CYS A 189 -21.47 22.26 11.37
C CYS A 189 -20.83 21.70 12.64
N LEU A 190 -19.96 20.69 12.52
CA LEU A 190 -19.49 19.88 13.66
C LEU A 190 -18.87 20.73 14.79
N TRP A 191 -18.10 21.75 14.44
CA TRP A 191 -17.54 22.68 15.41
C TRP A 191 -18.61 23.32 16.32
N TYR A 192 -19.78 23.63 15.78
CA TYR A 192 -20.88 24.21 16.57
C TYR A 192 -21.48 23.22 17.58
N PHE A 193 -21.41 21.92 17.31
CA PHE A 193 -21.85 20.87 18.22
C PHE A 193 -20.89 20.64 19.38
N VAL A 194 -19.61 20.92 19.16
CA VAL A 194 -18.51 20.58 20.08
C VAL A 194 -18.16 21.71 21.01
N ARG A 195 -18.29 22.96 20.58
CA ARG A 195 -17.96 24.16 21.38
C ARG A 195 -18.90 24.34 22.58
N SER A 196 -18.46 25.07 23.58
CA SER A 196 -19.17 25.31 24.86
C SER A 196 -20.49 26.06 24.72
N GLU A 197 -20.61 26.95 23.74
CA GLU A 197 -21.80 27.77 23.47
C GLU A 197 -23.00 26.90 23.00
N GLY A 198 -22.71 25.73 22.41
CA GLY A 198 -23.70 24.79 21.88
C GLY A 198 -24.23 25.20 20.51
N VAL A 199 -25.30 24.54 20.07
CA VAL A 199 -25.93 24.71 18.76
C VAL A 199 -27.45 24.66 18.92
N PRO A 200 -28.24 25.43 18.10
CA PRO A 200 -29.69 25.34 18.09
C PRO A 200 -30.17 23.98 17.56
N ASP A 201 -31.45 23.64 17.78
CA ASP A 201 -32.03 22.46 17.17
C ASP A 201 -32.12 22.62 15.64
N ILE A 202 -31.46 21.73 14.92
CA ILE A 202 -31.44 21.72 13.44
C ILE A 202 -32.23 20.47 12.97
N ILE A 203 -33.33 20.72 12.24
CA ILE A 203 -34.19 19.70 11.68
C ILE A 203 -34.12 19.77 10.16
N ILE A 204 -33.88 18.64 9.51
CA ILE A 204 -33.85 18.52 8.05
C ILE A 204 -35.09 17.75 7.63
N GLN A 205 -35.86 18.31 6.69
CA GLN A 205 -37.14 17.75 6.21
C GLN A 205 -37.08 17.52 4.70
N ASP A 206 -37.54 16.35 4.28
CA ASP A 206 -37.63 15.95 2.87
C ASP A 206 -38.97 15.22 2.66
N GLU A 207 -39.93 15.91 2.08
CA GLU A 207 -41.34 15.45 1.99
C GLU A 207 -41.91 15.03 3.35
N ASP A 208 -42.19 13.76 3.54
CA ASP A 208 -42.75 13.19 4.79
C ASP A 208 -41.67 12.70 5.76
N GLU A 209 -40.41 12.75 5.40
CA GLU A 209 -39.27 12.31 6.23
C GLU A 209 -38.61 13.49 6.94
N GLU A 210 -38.26 13.32 8.22
CA GLU A 210 -37.47 14.31 8.94
C GLU A 210 -36.30 13.66 9.70
N LEU A 211 -35.21 14.42 9.85
CA LEU A 211 -34.04 14.02 10.59
C LEU A 211 -33.56 15.19 11.49
N ILE A 212 -33.36 14.86 12.78
CA ILE A 212 -32.87 15.83 13.77
C ILE A 212 -31.34 15.67 13.88
N LEU A 213 -30.62 16.75 13.59
CA LEU A 213 -29.15 16.70 13.52
C LEU A 213 -28.50 16.36 14.86
N HIS A 214 -29.08 16.77 15.98
CA HIS A 214 -28.64 16.40 17.33
C HIS A 214 -28.72 14.89 17.61
N LYS A 215 -29.74 14.19 17.08
CA LYS A 215 -29.86 12.75 17.23
C LYS A 215 -28.77 12.05 16.40
N LEU A 216 -28.57 12.51 15.16
CA LEU A 216 -27.53 12.00 14.29
C LEU A 216 -26.13 12.19 14.91
N TYR A 217 -25.88 13.37 15.50
CA TYR A 217 -24.63 13.65 16.22
C TYR A 217 -24.41 12.64 17.35
N LYS A 218 -25.42 12.39 18.19
CA LYS A 218 -25.35 11.40 19.28
C LYS A 218 -25.13 9.96 18.78
N GLU A 219 -25.69 9.60 17.64
CA GLU A 219 -25.48 8.27 17.04
C GLU A 219 -24.03 8.09 16.56
N TYR A 220 -23.39 9.17 16.08
CA TYR A 220 -22.01 9.14 15.60
C TYR A 220 -20.98 9.36 16.71
N MET A 221 -21.38 10.01 17.80
CA MET A 221 -20.58 10.28 18.98
C MET A 221 -21.02 9.35 20.12
N HIS A 222 -20.35 8.22 20.30
CA HIS A 222 -20.61 7.31 21.42
C HIS A 222 -20.06 7.80 22.76
N GLU A 223 -19.23 8.81 22.78
CA GLU A 223 -18.63 9.44 23.97
C GLU A 223 -18.70 10.96 23.87
N ASP A 224 -18.76 11.61 25.03
CA ASP A 224 -18.59 13.06 25.09
C ASP A 224 -17.19 13.44 24.61
N ALA A 225 -17.09 14.60 23.96
CA ALA A 225 -15.82 15.15 23.56
C ALA A 225 -14.93 15.36 24.79
N TYR A 226 -13.68 14.89 24.75
CA TYR A 226 -12.72 15.16 25.81
C TYR A 226 -12.00 16.48 25.52
N THR A 227 -12.09 17.41 26.49
CA THR A 227 -11.46 18.73 26.36
C THR A 227 -10.32 18.85 27.34
N GLU A 228 -9.18 19.34 26.86
CA GLU A 228 -8.03 19.70 27.68
C GLU A 228 -7.43 21.05 27.23
N ALA A 229 -6.76 21.72 28.13
CA ALA A 229 -6.03 22.95 27.83
C ALA A 229 -4.52 22.68 27.93
N ILE A 230 -3.77 23.16 26.94
CA ILE A 230 -2.31 23.12 26.93
C ILE A 230 -1.74 24.53 26.81
N ASN A 231 -0.56 24.76 27.37
CA ASN A 231 0.17 26.00 27.18
C ASN A 231 1.31 25.80 26.19
N ILE A 232 1.35 26.65 25.18
CA ILE A 232 2.46 26.72 24.22
C ILE A 232 3.07 28.09 24.36
N LEU A 233 4.27 28.15 24.98
CA LEU A 233 4.83 29.42 25.47
C LEU A 233 3.83 30.10 26.40
N ASP A 234 3.51 31.39 26.16
CA ASP A 234 2.62 32.20 27.00
C ASP A 234 1.14 32.16 26.58
N HIS A 235 0.76 31.28 25.65
CA HIS A 235 -0.59 31.19 25.10
C HIS A 235 -1.25 29.82 25.43
N GLN A 236 -2.51 29.91 25.87
CA GLN A 236 -3.35 28.74 26.09
C GLN A 236 -4.00 28.28 24.77
N PHE A 237 -4.00 26.95 24.54
CA PHE A 237 -4.70 26.27 23.46
C PHE A 237 -5.65 25.24 24.06
N ASP A 238 -6.90 25.30 23.65
CA ASP A 238 -7.93 24.32 24.02
C ASP A 238 -7.98 23.23 22.95
N LEU A 239 -7.78 21.99 23.36
CA LEU A 239 -7.82 20.80 22.51
C LEU A 239 -9.11 20.04 22.81
N ILE A 240 -9.88 19.73 21.77
CA ILE A 240 -11.11 18.95 21.87
C ILE A 240 -10.94 17.69 21.05
N HIS A 241 -10.77 16.58 21.74
CA HIS A 241 -10.54 15.25 21.18
C HIS A 241 -11.86 14.53 20.91
N ILE A 242 -12.04 14.05 19.68
CA ILE A 242 -13.28 13.43 19.23
C ILE A 242 -13.01 12.14 18.50
N LYS A 243 -13.78 11.10 18.82
CA LYS A 243 -13.80 9.79 18.15
C LYS A 243 -15.09 9.65 17.36
N PHE A 244 -15.01 9.63 16.03
CA PHE A 244 -16.16 9.47 15.13
C PHE A 244 -16.26 8.05 14.60
N ARG A 245 -17.44 7.45 14.68
CA ARG A 245 -17.66 6.04 14.32
C ARG A 245 -18.34 5.81 12.98
N ALA A 246 -18.82 6.84 12.30
CA ALA A 246 -19.59 6.66 11.06
C ALA A 246 -19.44 7.85 10.08
N LEU A 247 -18.24 8.38 9.87
CA LEU A 247 -18.00 9.46 8.91
C LEU A 247 -17.77 8.94 7.48
N THR A 248 -18.12 9.78 6.51
CA THR A 248 -17.76 9.59 5.10
C THR A 248 -16.28 9.81 4.86
N ASN A 249 -15.66 10.71 5.63
CA ASN A 249 -14.23 10.96 5.61
C ASN A 249 -13.50 9.96 6.51
N LYS A 250 -12.54 9.21 5.95
CA LYS A 250 -11.76 8.18 6.66
C LYS A 250 -10.36 8.66 7.08
N LYS A 251 -10.17 9.96 7.26
CA LYS A 251 -8.88 10.53 7.65
C LYS A 251 -8.92 11.06 9.07
N HIS A 252 -7.86 10.81 9.82
CA HIS A 252 -7.65 11.45 11.12
C HIS A 252 -7.18 12.89 10.89
N LEU A 253 -7.72 13.86 11.64
CA LEU A 253 -7.52 15.27 11.37
C LEU A 253 -7.11 16.07 12.61
N LEU A 254 -6.27 17.08 12.38
CA LEU A 254 -6.12 18.24 13.24
C LEU A 254 -6.90 19.39 12.62
N SER A 255 -7.85 19.95 13.35
CA SER A 255 -8.79 20.97 12.88
C SER A 255 -8.55 22.27 13.64
N PHE A 256 -7.86 23.22 12.99
CA PHE A 256 -7.53 24.53 13.57
C PHE A 256 -8.69 25.50 13.41
N CYS A 257 -9.21 25.98 14.53
CA CYS A 257 -10.37 26.86 14.60
C CYS A 257 -9.97 28.26 15.05
N ALA A 258 -10.60 29.25 14.46
CA ALA A 258 -10.50 30.64 14.90
C ALA A 258 -11.84 31.37 14.74
N ALA A 259 -12.17 32.25 15.68
CA ALA A 259 -13.40 33.04 15.72
C ALA A 259 -14.65 32.17 15.43
N SER A 260 -14.76 31.06 16.15
CA SER A 260 -15.88 30.11 16.06
C SER A 260 -16.05 29.43 14.69
N ARG A 261 -15.00 29.27 13.89
CA ARG A 261 -15.01 28.59 12.60
C ARG A 261 -13.77 27.75 12.39
N LEU A 262 -13.94 26.68 11.65
CA LEU A 262 -12.84 25.88 11.11
C LEU A 262 -12.11 26.68 10.03
N VAL A 263 -10.78 26.79 10.14
CA VAL A 263 -9.93 27.58 9.22
C VAL A 263 -8.99 26.69 8.42
N LYS A 264 -8.32 25.74 9.07
CA LYS A 264 -7.35 24.85 8.45
C LYS A 264 -7.50 23.42 8.99
N GLU A 265 -7.40 22.44 8.13
CA GLU A 265 -7.34 21.04 8.52
C GLU A 265 -6.03 20.40 8.06
N GLU A 266 -5.46 19.59 8.91
CA GLU A 266 -4.28 18.80 8.59
C GLU A 266 -4.54 17.32 8.85
N THR A 267 -4.13 16.47 7.89
CA THR A 267 -4.24 15.02 8.05
C THR A 267 -3.13 14.50 8.96
N ILE A 268 -3.52 13.75 9.99
CA ILE A 268 -2.59 12.99 10.80
C ILE A 268 -2.31 11.67 10.09
N THR A 269 -1.05 11.42 9.74
CA THR A 269 -0.62 10.18 9.10
C THR A 269 0.13 9.30 10.10
N GLU A 270 0.30 8.02 9.78
CA GLU A 270 1.13 7.08 10.57
C GLU A 270 2.59 7.54 10.73
N LYS A 271 3.11 8.37 9.81
CA LYS A 271 4.44 8.99 9.94
C LYS A 271 4.51 9.99 11.10
N LYS A 272 3.39 10.64 11.42
CA LYS A 272 3.27 11.57 12.54
C LYS A 272 2.97 10.86 13.86
N ILE A 273 2.11 9.83 13.82
CA ILE A 273 1.76 9.01 14.99
C ILE A 273 1.76 7.52 14.59
N SER A 274 2.73 6.77 15.06
CA SER A 274 2.80 5.32 14.84
C SER A 274 1.57 4.60 15.39
N GLY A 275 1.02 3.64 14.63
CA GLY A 275 -0.20 2.91 14.99
C GLY A 275 -1.50 3.63 14.67
N LEU A 276 -1.45 4.89 14.22
CA LEU A 276 -2.62 5.63 13.76
C LEU A 276 -2.87 5.32 12.27
N PHE A 277 -3.41 4.15 12.01
CA PHE A 277 -3.79 3.72 10.67
C PHE A 277 -5.09 4.39 10.23
N ASN A 278 -5.53 4.18 8.98
CA ASN A 278 -6.76 4.79 8.44
C ASN A 278 -8.01 4.57 9.30
N GLU A 279 -8.03 3.50 10.10
CA GLU A 279 -9.08 3.15 11.04
C GLU A 279 -8.44 2.54 12.27
N ILE A 280 -8.75 3.07 13.44
CA ILE A 280 -8.32 2.50 14.73
C ILE A 280 -9.55 2.07 15.53
N LYS A 281 -9.34 1.18 16.50
CA LYS A 281 -10.41 0.58 17.31
C LYS A 281 -10.22 0.88 18.78
N ASP A 282 -11.31 0.89 19.49
CA ASP A 282 -11.39 0.78 20.95
C ASP A 282 -12.45 -0.25 21.33
N ASP A 283 -12.74 -0.42 22.62
CA ASP A 283 -13.73 -1.38 23.14
C ASP A 283 -15.12 -1.24 22.51
N LYS A 284 -15.45 -0.09 21.94
CA LYS A 284 -16.75 0.22 21.31
C LYS A 284 -16.75 0.07 19.78
N GLY A 285 -15.60 -0.27 19.20
CA GLY A 285 -15.45 -0.52 17.76
C GLY A 285 -14.57 0.48 17.02
N PRO A 286 -14.57 0.46 15.67
CA PRO A 286 -13.72 1.32 14.86
C PRO A 286 -14.15 2.78 14.92
N PHE A 287 -13.15 3.69 14.87
CA PHE A 287 -13.39 5.13 14.85
C PHE A 287 -12.33 5.89 14.04
N ILE A 288 -12.70 7.10 13.64
CA ILE A 288 -11.81 8.13 13.08
C ILE A 288 -11.62 9.20 14.14
N TYR A 289 -10.40 9.65 14.31
CA TYR A 289 -10.06 10.66 15.30
C TYR A 289 -9.92 12.05 14.68
N THR A 290 -10.47 13.05 15.37
CA THR A 290 -10.27 14.46 15.05
C THR A 290 -9.99 15.26 16.33
N CYS A 291 -8.98 16.12 16.28
CA CYS A 291 -8.72 17.09 17.34
C CYS A 291 -9.04 18.48 16.85
N TYR A 292 -9.98 19.18 17.51
CA TYR A 292 -10.21 20.60 17.30
C TYR A 292 -9.30 21.40 18.20
N ILE A 293 -8.69 22.44 17.63
CA ILE A 293 -7.69 23.30 18.28
C ILE A 293 -8.20 24.72 18.22
N ALA A 294 -8.45 25.33 19.37
CA ALA A 294 -8.89 26.72 19.49
C ALA A 294 -8.00 27.50 20.46
N SER A 295 -7.76 28.76 20.17
CA SER A 295 -6.96 29.65 21.01
C SER A 295 -7.21 31.08 20.65
N SER A 296 -7.13 32.01 21.63
CA SER A 296 -7.09 33.45 21.36
C SER A 296 -5.93 33.83 20.43
N PHE A 297 -4.80 33.13 20.53
CA PHE A 297 -3.67 33.31 19.61
C PHE A 297 -4.06 33.02 18.15
N LEU A 298 -4.81 31.95 17.90
CA LEU A 298 -5.31 31.61 16.55
C LEU A 298 -6.32 32.65 16.06
N ASP A 299 -7.17 33.17 16.95
CA ASP A 299 -8.17 34.23 16.63
C ASP A 299 -7.49 35.50 16.15
N GLU A 300 -6.38 35.91 16.77
CA GLU A 300 -5.62 37.09 16.43
C GLU A 300 -4.82 36.94 15.12
N HIS A 301 -4.36 35.71 14.81
CA HIS A 301 -3.50 35.46 13.66
C HIS A 301 -4.22 34.87 12.44
N VAL A 302 -5.55 34.76 12.47
CA VAL A 302 -6.29 34.29 11.29
C VAL A 302 -6.29 35.38 10.20
N ARG A 303 -5.91 34.96 8.98
CA ARG A 303 -5.93 35.87 7.82
C ARG A 303 -7.35 36.33 7.49
N SER A 304 -7.42 37.49 6.85
CA SER A 304 -8.72 38.08 6.48
C SER A 304 -9.56 37.16 5.59
N GLU A 305 -9.01 36.27 4.75
CA GLU A 305 -9.72 35.25 3.94
C GLU A 305 -10.15 34.02 4.73
N ARG A 306 -9.65 33.81 5.95
CA ARG A 306 -9.94 32.64 6.82
C ARG A 306 -9.73 31.30 6.19
N THR A 307 -8.82 31.20 5.25
CA THR A 307 -8.36 29.99 4.64
C THR A 307 -6.98 29.57 5.16
N SER A 308 -6.38 30.44 5.98
CA SER A 308 -5.05 30.21 6.55
C SER A 308 -4.79 31.20 7.71
N PHE A 309 -3.68 30.97 8.40
CA PHE A 309 -3.20 31.82 9.48
C PHE A 309 -1.95 32.61 9.05
N ASP A 310 -1.72 33.74 9.69
CA ASP A 310 -0.49 34.51 9.55
C ASP A 310 0.50 34.09 10.64
N ILE A 311 0.86 32.81 10.63
CA ILE A 311 1.78 32.17 11.55
C ILE A 311 2.86 31.52 10.68
N PRO A 312 4.17 31.71 10.97
CA PRO A 312 5.23 31.06 10.22
C PRO A 312 5.17 29.53 10.37
N GLU A 313 5.40 28.80 9.29
CA GLU A 313 5.45 27.32 9.33
C GLU A 313 6.55 26.85 10.28
N ASN A 314 7.76 27.40 10.15
CA ASN A 314 8.90 27.07 11.00
C ASN A 314 9.67 28.36 11.37
N VAL A 315 10.24 28.39 12.58
CA VAL A 315 11.15 29.43 13.04
C VAL A 315 12.52 28.79 13.26
N GLY A 316 13.42 28.94 12.28
CA GLY A 316 14.79 28.40 12.35
C GLY A 316 15.76 29.28 13.15
N GLY A 317 16.86 28.70 13.65
CA GLY A 317 17.97 29.40 14.29
C GLY A 317 17.77 29.69 15.77
N LEU A 318 18.49 30.69 16.28
CA LEU A 318 18.55 31.08 17.71
C LEU A 318 17.19 31.47 18.33
N PHE A 319 16.15 31.71 17.52
CA PHE A 319 14.82 32.12 17.96
C PHE A 319 13.77 31.02 17.91
N SER A 320 14.16 29.75 17.65
CA SER A 320 13.25 28.60 17.54
C SER A 320 12.37 28.37 18.77
N ASN A 321 12.82 28.82 19.98
CA ASN A 321 12.12 28.64 21.24
C ASN A 321 11.39 29.91 21.76
N SER A 322 11.41 30.98 21.00
CA SER A 322 10.86 32.29 21.46
C SER A 322 9.65 32.77 20.68
N LYS A 323 9.30 32.13 19.56
CA LYS A 323 8.14 32.46 18.73
C LYS A 323 7.32 31.24 18.40
N ILE A 324 6.01 31.36 18.44
CA ILE A 324 5.09 30.31 18.06
C ILE A 324 5.15 30.12 16.53
N SER A 325 5.33 28.87 16.09
CA SER A 325 5.23 28.44 14.70
C SER A 325 4.18 27.33 14.57
N PHE A 326 3.72 27.08 13.33
CA PHE A 326 2.80 25.99 13.06
C PHE A 326 3.39 24.63 13.45
N ASP A 327 4.66 24.38 13.14
CA ASP A 327 5.37 23.15 13.51
C ASP A 327 5.40 22.95 15.03
N LEU A 328 5.59 24.02 15.82
CA LEU A 328 5.59 23.94 17.28
C LEU A 328 4.20 23.59 17.83
N ILE A 329 3.15 24.25 17.30
CA ILE A 329 1.76 23.94 17.68
C ILE A 329 1.44 22.49 17.32
N GLU A 330 1.69 22.09 16.08
CA GLU A 330 1.43 20.75 15.60
C GLU A 330 2.13 19.69 16.46
N LYS A 331 3.42 19.87 16.70
CA LYS A 331 4.21 18.96 17.54
C LYS A 331 3.61 18.77 18.93
N LYS A 332 3.23 19.87 19.60
CA LYS A 332 2.64 19.81 20.93
C LYS A 332 1.27 19.17 20.93
N VAL A 333 0.45 19.44 19.94
CA VAL A 333 -0.87 18.80 19.78
C VAL A 333 -0.73 17.31 19.48
N LEU A 334 0.22 16.92 18.63
CA LEU A 334 0.49 15.50 18.33
C LEU A 334 1.01 14.74 19.55
N GLU A 335 1.84 15.36 20.41
CA GLU A 335 2.26 14.77 21.68
C GLU A 335 1.04 14.43 22.56
N ARG A 336 0.11 15.37 22.72
CA ARG A 336 -1.12 15.16 23.50
C ARG A 336 -2.09 14.15 22.84
N THR A 337 -2.23 14.24 21.51
CA THR A 337 -3.01 13.26 20.74
C THR A 337 -2.50 11.83 20.96
N LYS A 338 -1.18 11.63 20.94
CA LYS A 338 -0.55 10.33 21.20
C LYS A 338 -0.85 9.82 22.60
N GLU A 339 -0.81 10.70 23.62
CA GLU A 339 -1.14 10.34 24.98
C GLU A 339 -2.63 9.97 25.10
N TYR A 340 -3.54 10.78 24.55
CA TYR A 340 -4.98 10.51 24.57
C TYR A 340 -5.36 9.18 23.89
N LEU A 341 -4.73 8.85 22.77
CA LEU A 341 -4.99 7.64 21.99
C LEU A 341 -4.14 6.44 22.43
N SER A 342 -3.29 6.57 23.45
CA SER A 342 -2.24 5.60 23.78
C SER A 342 -2.71 4.14 23.86
N ALA A 343 -3.88 3.89 24.50
CA ALA A 343 -4.45 2.55 24.61
C ALA A 343 -4.81 1.95 23.25
N SER A 344 -5.55 2.72 22.42
CA SER A 344 -5.97 2.27 21.07
C SER A 344 -4.79 2.14 20.12
N LEU A 345 -3.77 3.02 20.23
CA LEU A 345 -2.56 2.93 19.44
C LEU A 345 -1.75 1.68 19.79
N LYS A 346 -1.62 1.36 21.09
CA LYS A 346 -0.90 0.18 21.54
C LYS A 346 -1.54 -1.11 21.01
N GLU A 347 -2.86 -1.25 21.11
CA GLU A 347 -3.58 -2.40 20.57
C GLU A 347 -3.36 -2.58 19.06
N ASN A 348 -3.43 -1.49 18.30
CA ASN A 348 -3.18 -1.52 16.87
C ASN A 348 -1.73 -1.84 16.51
N ILE A 349 -0.76 -1.30 17.25
CA ILE A 349 0.66 -1.58 17.06
C ILE A 349 0.93 -3.06 17.33
N ASP A 350 0.42 -3.60 18.44
CA ASP A 350 0.60 -5.00 18.81
C ASP A 350 -0.03 -5.94 17.78
N ALA A 351 -1.28 -5.68 17.36
CA ALA A 351 -1.95 -6.47 16.33
C ALA A 351 -1.24 -6.38 14.97
N GLY A 352 -0.77 -5.20 14.57
CA GLY A 352 -0.03 -5.00 13.34
C GLY A 352 1.35 -5.69 13.37
N ARG A 353 2.02 -5.68 14.50
CA ARG A 353 3.28 -6.40 14.71
C ARG A 353 3.08 -7.92 14.65
N GLU A 354 2.07 -8.44 15.31
CA GLU A 354 1.73 -9.87 15.26
C GLU A 354 1.42 -10.31 13.82
N ARG A 355 0.65 -9.50 13.07
CA ARG A 355 0.36 -9.74 11.66
C ARG A 355 1.62 -9.84 10.81
N LEU A 356 2.57 -8.88 10.99
CA LEU A 356 3.84 -8.85 10.27
C LEU A 356 4.72 -10.06 10.62
N LEU A 357 4.89 -10.35 11.91
CA LEU A 357 5.72 -11.48 12.38
C LEU A 357 5.14 -12.82 11.92
N THR A 358 3.82 -12.99 12.00
CA THR A 358 3.15 -14.21 11.51
C THR A 358 3.34 -14.39 10.00
N PHE A 359 3.31 -13.31 9.23
CA PHE A 359 3.57 -13.36 7.80
C PHE A 359 5.02 -13.78 7.52
N VAL A 360 5.99 -13.17 8.21
CA VAL A 360 7.41 -13.49 8.03
C VAL A 360 7.69 -14.94 8.42
N ASP A 361 7.18 -15.41 9.55
CA ASP A 361 7.40 -16.79 10.00
C ASP A 361 6.85 -17.83 9.04
N LYS A 362 5.67 -17.57 8.42
CA LYS A 362 4.98 -18.57 7.58
C LYS A 362 5.29 -18.44 6.09
N LYS A 363 5.52 -17.24 5.58
CA LYS A 363 5.59 -17.00 4.13
C LYS A 363 6.90 -16.41 3.63
N SER A 364 7.65 -15.71 4.48
CA SER A 364 8.87 -15.00 4.06
C SER A 364 9.98 -15.10 5.12
N PRO A 365 10.39 -16.33 5.51
CA PRO A 365 11.35 -16.55 6.59
C PRO A 365 12.75 -15.98 6.31
N GLU A 366 13.06 -15.65 5.06
CA GLU A 366 14.31 -15.00 4.64
C GLU A 366 14.53 -13.64 5.29
N TYR A 367 13.49 -12.95 5.68
CA TYR A 367 13.61 -11.63 6.31
C TYR A 367 13.79 -11.69 7.83
N LYS A 368 13.59 -12.86 8.45
CA LYS A 368 13.55 -13.02 9.92
C LYS A 368 14.81 -12.55 10.62
N SER A 369 15.99 -12.85 10.06
CA SER A 369 17.28 -12.45 10.65
C SER A 369 17.48 -10.94 10.69
N LEU A 370 16.93 -10.20 9.71
CA LEU A 370 17.10 -8.76 9.57
C LEU A 370 16.11 -7.95 10.41
N LEU A 371 14.98 -8.54 10.83
CA LEU A 371 13.95 -7.84 11.61
C LEU A 371 14.46 -7.25 12.90
N ARG A 372 15.47 -7.85 13.54
CA ARG A 372 16.06 -7.36 14.79
C ARG A 372 16.77 -6.01 14.67
N TYR A 373 17.13 -5.62 13.44
CA TYR A 373 17.77 -4.34 13.13
C TYR A 373 16.79 -3.27 12.67
N VAL A 374 15.53 -3.66 12.51
CA VAL A 374 14.46 -2.74 12.13
C VAL A 374 13.99 -1.98 13.39
N PRO A 375 13.89 -0.65 13.36
CA PRO A 375 13.31 0.14 14.44
C PRO A 375 11.91 -0.35 14.83
N GLU A 376 11.61 -0.42 16.12
CA GLU A 376 10.34 -0.96 16.63
C GLU A 376 9.09 -0.24 16.09
N ASP A 377 9.19 1.06 15.86
CA ASP A 377 8.13 1.88 15.29
C ASP A 377 7.79 1.52 13.84
N LYS A 378 8.71 0.87 13.12
CA LYS A 378 8.52 0.37 11.76
C LYS A 378 8.08 -1.11 11.70
N LEU A 379 8.04 -1.80 12.82
CA LEU A 379 7.61 -3.21 12.87
C LEU A 379 6.09 -3.39 12.95
N SER A 380 5.32 -2.32 12.82
CA SER A 380 3.86 -2.37 12.85
C SER A 380 3.27 -1.92 11.52
N VAL A 381 2.26 -2.64 11.08
CA VAL A 381 1.51 -2.39 9.84
C VAL A 381 0.01 -2.40 10.15
N PRO A 382 -0.85 -1.84 9.28
CA PRO A 382 -2.29 -2.00 9.45
C PRO A 382 -2.66 -3.50 9.54
N PRO A 383 -3.42 -3.95 10.54
CA PRO A 383 -3.72 -5.37 10.74
C PRO A 383 -4.42 -6.04 9.55
N GLN A 384 -5.11 -5.27 8.71
CA GLN A 384 -5.82 -5.73 7.52
C GLN A 384 -4.95 -5.76 6.25
N THR A 385 -3.66 -5.41 6.33
CA THR A 385 -2.75 -5.39 5.18
C THR A 385 -2.68 -6.76 4.53
N ASP A 386 -2.85 -6.83 3.22
CA ASP A 386 -2.78 -8.07 2.46
C ASP A 386 -1.34 -8.59 2.35
N ASP A 387 -1.20 -9.86 1.97
CA ASP A 387 0.11 -10.51 1.91
C ASP A 387 1.04 -9.90 0.87
N LYS A 388 0.51 -9.37 -0.22
CA LYS A 388 1.31 -8.77 -1.30
C LYS A 388 1.91 -7.43 -0.86
N ASP A 389 1.13 -6.63 -0.15
CA ASP A 389 1.59 -5.36 0.41
C ASP A 389 2.54 -5.58 1.58
N LEU A 390 2.33 -6.63 2.40
CA LEU A 390 3.28 -7.06 3.43
C LEU A 390 4.62 -7.47 2.84
N GLU A 391 4.61 -8.28 1.79
CA GLU A 391 5.83 -8.71 1.09
C GLU A 391 6.62 -7.52 0.54
N LYS A 392 5.92 -6.56 -0.07
CA LYS A 392 6.56 -5.34 -0.56
C LYS A 392 7.14 -4.51 0.59
N TYR A 393 6.36 -4.30 1.63
CA TYR A 393 6.77 -3.50 2.79
C TYR A 393 8.02 -4.07 3.48
N ILE A 394 8.01 -5.38 3.79
CA ILE A 394 9.14 -6.03 4.48
C ILE A 394 10.39 -6.07 3.62
N ARG A 395 10.24 -6.29 2.30
CA ARG A 395 11.35 -6.27 1.36
C ARG A 395 12.03 -4.90 1.33
N ASP A 396 11.24 -3.82 1.20
CA ASP A 396 11.76 -2.45 1.14
C ASP A 396 12.46 -2.09 2.47
N LEU A 397 11.84 -2.45 3.59
CA LEU A 397 12.37 -2.21 4.94
C LEU A 397 13.70 -2.95 5.21
N THR A 398 13.77 -4.24 4.83
CA THR A 398 14.98 -5.05 5.03
C THR A 398 16.08 -4.70 4.02
N HIS A 399 15.72 -4.18 2.85
CA HIS A 399 16.69 -3.63 1.89
C HIS A 399 17.40 -2.42 2.49
N ASP A 400 16.66 -1.44 3.03
CA ASP A 400 17.22 -0.26 3.69
C ASP A 400 18.18 -0.66 4.85
N VAL A 401 17.79 -1.64 5.66
CA VAL A 401 18.62 -2.17 6.75
C VAL A 401 19.90 -2.81 6.20
N SER A 402 19.81 -3.60 5.14
CA SER A 402 20.97 -4.24 4.51
C SER A 402 21.95 -3.21 3.94
N GLU A 403 21.45 -2.19 3.25
CA GLU A 403 22.29 -1.09 2.74
C GLU A 403 22.99 -0.34 3.88
N GLN A 404 22.27 -0.04 4.97
CA GLN A 404 22.86 0.60 6.14
C GLN A 404 23.99 -0.23 6.76
N ILE A 405 23.80 -1.56 6.91
CA ILE A 405 24.83 -2.46 7.43
C ILE A 405 26.06 -2.49 6.51
N ILE A 406 25.86 -2.55 5.19
CA ILE A 406 26.95 -2.53 4.22
C ILE A 406 27.72 -1.21 4.26
N ASP A 407 27.01 -0.09 4.36
CA ASP A 407 27.66 1.24 4.45
C ASP A 407 28.35 1.47 5.78
N GLU A 408 27.81 0.94 6.90
CA GLU A 408 28.54 0.89 8.17
C GLU A 408 29.85 0.13 8.02
N GLY A 409 29.88 -0.98 7.29
CA GLY A 409 31.07 -1.76 7.03
C GLY A 409 32.16 -0.97 6.31
N LYS A 410 31.79 -0.26 5.25
CA LYS A 410 32.74 0.60 4.51
C LYS A 410 33.39 1.67 5.41
N LYS A 411 32.58 2.27 6.31
CA LYS A 411 33.06 3.28 7.28
C LYS A 411 33.86 2.69 8.42
N ASN A 412 33.61 1.43 8.77
CA ASN A 412 34.18 0.74 9.92
C ASN A 412 35.48 -0.02 9.61
N MET A 413 35.86 -0.16 8.34
CA MET A 413 37.10 -0.84 7.94
C MET A 413 38.38 -0.08 8.31
N ALA A 414 38.31 1.23 8.52
CA ALA A 414 39.45 2.02 8.93
C ALA A 414 39.49 2.23 10.44
N LEU A 415 40.68 2.19 11.04
CA LEU A 415 40.91 2.58 12.43
C LEU A 415 40.60 4.08 12.55
N LYS A 416 39.76 4.44 13.53
CA LYS A 416 39.45 5.86 13.78
C LYS A 416 40.57 6.52 14.59
N GLU A 417 40.80 7.80 14.32
CA GLU A 417 41.84 8.56 15.03
C GLU A 417 41.55 8.55 16.57
N GLY A 418 42.52 8.04 17.36
CA GLY A 418 42.36 7.90 18.82
C GLY A 418 41.57 6.66 19.30
N GLU A 419 41.19 5.74 18.41
CA GLU A 419 40.50 4.50 18.78
C GLU A 419 41.49 3.45 19.31
N SER A 420 41.14 2.79 20.43
CA SER A 420 41.95 1.66 20.91
C SER A 420 41.78 0.43 20.02
N ILE A 421 42.79 -0.44 19.93
CA ILE A 421 42.75 -1.69 19.17
C ILE A 421 41.57 -2.57 19.63
N GLU A 422 41.34 -2.65 20.93
CA GLU A 422 40.24 -3.44 21.53
C GLU A 422 38.85 -2.93 21.04
N ASN A 423 38.65 -1.63 21.03
CA ASN A 423 37.41 -1.02 20.54
C ASN A 423 37.21 -1.26 19.02
N TYR A 424 38.29 -1.20 18.25
CA TYR A 424 38.27 -1.52 16.83
C TYR A 424 37.90 -2.99 16.58
N GLU A 425 38.52 -3.93 17.32
CA GLU A 425 38.19 -5.36 17.21
C GLU A 425 36.74 -5.66 17.59
N ASN A 426 36.20 -5.05 18.65
CA ASN A 426 34.81 -5.22 19.06
C ASN A 426 33.85 -4.68 17.97
N ARG A 427 34.15 -3.51 17.42
CA ARG A 427 33.37 -2.91 16.32
C ARG A 427 33.39 -3.76 15.06
N LEU A 428 34.52 -4.39 14.73
CA LEU A 428 34.60 -5.33 13.62
C LEU A 428 33.82 -6.62 13.89
N LYS A 429 33.89 -7.17 15.12
CA LYS A 429 33.10 -8.35 15.50
C LYS A 429 31.61 -8.09 15.35
N ASP A 430 31.13 -6.96 15.85
CA ASP A 430 29.71 -6.57 15.72
C ASP A 430 29.30 -6.42 14.24
N TYR A 431 30.14 -5.82 13.41
CA TYR A 431 29.92 -5.73 11.97
C TYR A 431 29.84 -7.11 11.31
N PHE A 432 30.80 -8.03 11.63
CA PHE A 432 30.79 -9.38 11.06
C PHE A 432 29.55 -10.19 11.46
N ILE A 433 29.00 -9.97 12.65
CA ILE A 433 27.72 -10.56 13.04
C ILE A 433 26.59 -10.02 12.15
N LYS A 434 26.47 -8.70 12.02
CA LYS A 434 25.43 -8.05 11.20
C LYS A 434 25.49 -8.46 9.73
N ILE A 435 26.67 -8.43 9.11
CA ILE A 435 26.84 -8.82 7.70
C ILE A 435 26.59 -10.32 7.50
N GLY A 436 26.92 -11.14 8.50
CA GLY A 436 26.62 -12.57 8.52
C GLY A 436 25.11 -12.82 8.41
N GLU A 437 24.28 -12.00 9.02
CA GLU A 437 22.82 -12.11 8.96
C GLU A 437 22.22 -11.61 7.66
N VAL A 438 22.83 -10.60 7.02
CA VAL A 438 22.49 -10.20 5.64
C VAL A 438 22.77 -11.36 4.70
N ASN A 439 23.95 -11.98 4.79
CA ASN A 439 24.33 -13.14 3.98
C ASN A 439 23.39 -14.35 4.24
N GLN A 440 22.95 -14.53 5.49
CA GLN A 440 21.99 -15.57 5.85
C GLN A 440 20.63 -15.34 5.19
N ALA A 441 20.16 -14.10 5.11
CA ALA A 441 18.92 -13.76 4.40
C ALA A 441 19.00 -14.10 2.90
N ASP A 442 20.12 -13.80 2.25
CA ASP A 442 20.33 -14.14 0.84
C ASP A 442 20.47 -15.66 0.61
N LEU A 443 21.15 -16.35 1.52
CA LEU A 443 21.19 -17.82 1.50
C LEU A 443 19.79 -18.43 1.66
N THR A 444 18.98 -17.86 2.54
CA THR A 444 17.61 -18.32 2.75
C THR A 444 16.77 -18.17 1.47
N LYS A 445 16.86 -17.05 0.76
CA LYS A 445 16.20 -16.87 -0.55
C LYS A 445 16.62 -17.94 -1.56
N TYR A 446 17.93 -18.24 -1.62
CA TYR A 446 18.45 -19.27 -2.51
C TYR A 446 17.92 -20.66 -2.15
N VAL A 447 17.85 -21.00 -0.87
CA VAL A 447 17.32 -22.27 -0.38
C VAL A 447 15.81 -22.39 -0.63
N ILE A 448 15.05 -21.31 -0.46
CA ILE A 448 13.62 -21.27 -0.82
C ILE A 448 13.43 -21.50 -2.32
N HIS A 449 14.27 -20.89 -3.16
CA HIS A 449 14.22 -21.14 -4.61
C HIS A 449 14.43 -22.62 -4.93
N ARG A 450 15.42 -23.28 -4.30
CA ARG A 450 15.64 -24.72 -4.45
C ARG A 450 14.41 -25.54 -4.07
N ARG A 451 13.74 -25.18 -3.00
CA ARG A 451 12.50 -25.84 -2.59
C ARG A 451 11.42 -25.72 -3.67
N VAL A 452 11.17 -24.52 -4.16
CA VAL A 452 10.19 -24.29 -5.23
C VAL A 452 10.52 -25.13 -6.48
N VAL A 453 11.79 -25.26 -6.83
CA VAL A 453 12.24 -26.09 -7.93
C VAL A 453 11.97 -27.58 -7.67
N ILE A 454 12.21 -28.07 -6.44
CA ILE A 454 11.91 -29.45 -6.04
C ILE A 454 10.40 -29.73 -6.12
N ASP A 455 9.56 -28.85 -5.57
CA ASP A 455 8.10 -28.98 -5.61
C ASP A 455 7.60 -28.98 -7.06
N TYR A 456 8.14 -28.09 -7.90
CA TYR A 456 7.79 -28.06 -9.33
C TYR A 456 8.24 -29.32 -10.08
N PHE A 457 9.44 -29.82 -9.77
CA PHE A 457 9.94 -31.10 -10.35
C PHE A 457 9.01 -32.25 -9.97
N LYS A 458 8.60 -32.37 -8.71
CA LYS A 458 7.62 -33.35 -8.25
C LYS A 458 6.35 -33.32 -9.11
N HIS A 459 5.76 -32.12 -9.29
CA HIS A 459 4.56 -31.95 -10.12
C HIS A 459 4.77 -32.30 -11.60
N LEU A 460 5.98 -32.15 -12.14
CA LEU A 460 6.28 -32.54 -13.52
C LEU A 460 6.41 -34.07 -13.70
N THR A 461 6.70 -34.82 -12.64
CA THR A 461 6.83 -36.25 -12.68
C THR A 461 5.53 -36.98 -12.36
N GLU A 462 4.50 -36.30 -11.86
CA GLU A 462 3.19 -36.86 -11.56
C GLU A 462 2.32 -37.06 -12.81
N LEU A 463 1.43 -38.07 -12.75
CA LEU A 463 0.44 -38.31 -13.79
C LEU A 463 -0.60 -37.17 -13.79
N LYS A 464 -0.81 -36.58 -14.95
CA LYS A 464 -1.82 -35.51 -15.10
C LYS A 464 -3.24 -36.09 -15.14
N GLU A 465 -4.24 -35.24 -14.87
CA GLU A 465 -5.68 -35.57 -14.93
C GLU A 465 -6.12 -36.18 -16.27
N ASN A 466 -5.44 -35.89 -17.37
CA ASN A 466 -5.68 -36.43 -18.69
C ASN A 466 -5.04 -37.82 -18.92
N GLY A 467 -4.48 -38.44 -17.87
CA GLY A 467 -3.83 -39.77 -17.93
C GLY A 467 -2.50 -39.77 -18.67
N LYS A 468 -1.84 -38.63 -18.88
CA LYS A 468 -0.54 -38.52 -19.58
C LYS A 468 0.51 -37.90 -18.72
N TYR A 469 1.74 -38.33 -18.86
CA TYR A 469 2.92 -37.64 -18.28
C TYR A 469 3.35 -36.46 -19.14
N VAL A 470 4.06 -35.52 -18.55
CA VAL A 470 4.64 -34.39 -19.29
C VAL A 470 5.71 -34.85 -20.27
N ASN A 471 6.01 -34.01 -21.26
CA ASN A 471 7.12 -34.25 -22.18
C ASN A 471 8.45 -34.01 -21.46
N GLU A 472 9.48 -34.81 -21.78
CA GLU A 472 10.84 -34.68 -21.26
C GLU A 472 11.43 -33.28 -21.36
N ASN A 473 11.04 -32.51 -22.38
CA ASN A 473 11.48 -31.14 -22.59
C ASN A 473 11.16 -30.18 -21.40
N PHE A 474 10.05 -30.40 -20.68
CA PHE A 474 9.72 -29.61 -19.51
C PHE A 474 10.67 -29.88 -18.35
N ILE A 475 11.03 -31.12 -18.15
CA ILE A 475 12.00 -31.56 -17.12
C ILE A 475 13.38 -31.00 -17.48
N HIS A 476 13.76 -31.18 -18.75
CA HIS A 476 15.03 -30.64 -19.24
C HIS A 476 15.14 -29.14 -19.07
N GLN A 477 14.10 -28.39 -19.48
CA GLN A 477 14.07 -26.90 -19.33
C GLN A 477 14.12 -26.42 -17.87
N LEU A 478 13.57 -27.20 -16.93
CA LEU A 478 13.70 -26.88 -15.50
C LEU A 478 15.16 -26.95 -15.05
N ILE A 479 15.95 -27.84 -15.62
CA ILE A 479 17.36 -28.02 -15.26
C ILE A 479 18.25 -27.04 -16.01
N MET A 480 18.04 -26.89 -17.32
CA MET A 480 18.77 -25.97 -18.17
C MET A 480 17.94 -25.58 -19.40
N PRO A 481 17.92 -24.31 -19.81
CA PRO A 481 17.25 -23.87 -21.03
C PRO A 481 17.73 -24.62 -22.26
N LEU A 482 16.81 -25.10 -23.13
CA LEU A 482 17.12 -25.84 -24.34
C LEU A 482 17.88 -24.99 -25.37
N ARG A 483 18.78 -25.67 -26.12
CA ARG A 483 19.57 -25.09 -27.22
C ARG A 483 20.47 -23.91 -26.81
N ARG A 484 20.92 -23.91 -25.56
CA ARG A 484 21.82 -22.91 -24.99
C ARG A 484 23.11 -23.56 -24.49
N ASP A 485 24.11 -22.72 -24.29
CA ASP A 485 25.33 -23.14 -23.59
C ASP A 485 25.71 -22.16 -22.49
N SER A 486 26.73 -22.52 -21.72
CA SER A 486 27.22 -21.73 -20.57
C SER A 486 27.77 -20.35 -20.92
N THR A 487 27.85 -19.99 -22.19
CA THR A 487 28.20 -18.64 -22.63
C THR A 487 26.99 -17.73 -22.84
N GLU A 488 25.83 -18.34 -23.01
CA GLU A 488 24.56 -17.68 -23.34
C GLU A 488 23.60 -17.60 -22.15
N VAL A 489 23.84 -18.38 -21.08
CA VAL A 489 22.94 -18.51 -19.93
C VAL A 489 23.67 -18.17 -18.65
N LEU A 490 23.00 -17.38 -17.78
CA LEU A 490 23.53 -17.08 -16.45
C LEU A 490 23.45 -18.33 -15.55
N SER A 491 24.44 -18.53 -14.70
CA SER A 491 24.52 -19.70 -13.81
C SER A 491 23.29 -19.86 -12.89
N ASN A 492 22.70 -18.75 -12.48
CA ASN A 492 21.50 -18.74 -11.64
C ASN A 492 20.19 -19.13 -12.38
N SER A 493 20.25 -19.24 -13.72
CA SER A 493 19.13 -19.72 -14.54
C SER A 493 19.15 -21.24 -14.77
N CYS A 494 20.12 -21.95 -14.17
CA CYS A 494 20.31 -23.39 -14.30
C CYS A 494 20.14 -24.08 -12.95
N ASN A 495 19.36 -25.14 -12.91
CA ASN A 495 19.16 -25.98 -11.72
C ASN A 495 19.94 -27.29 -11.79
N LEU A 496 21.22 -27.23 -12.19
CA LEU A 496 22.11 -28.38 -12.32
C LEU A 496 22.31 -29.15 -11.01
N TRP A 497 22.21 -28.44 -9.88
CA TRP A 497 22.27 -29.00 -8.54
C TRP A 497 21.19 -30.07 -8.29
N LEU A 498 20.11 -30.04 -9.06
CA LEU A 498 19.05 -31.07 -8.99
C LEU A 498 19.62 -32.44 -9.36
N LEU A 499 20.51 -32.50 -10.33
CA LEU A 499 21.23 -33.73 -10.77
C LEU A 499 22.41 -33.98 -9.84
N ASP A 500 23.39 -33.07 -9.85
CA ASP A 500 24.62 -33.15 -9.07
C ASP A 500 25.20 -31.74 -8.84
N GLU A 501 25.54 -31.41 -7.60
CA GLU A 501 26.16 -30.12 -7.25
C GLU A 501 27.45 -29.86 -8.02
N ARG A 502 28.21 -30.92 -8.33
CA ARG A 502 29.47 -30.81 -9.05
C ARG A 502 29.30 -30.27 -10.48
N LEU A 503 28.14 -30.38 -11.08
CA LEU A 503 27.87 -29.85 -12.42
C LEU A 503 27.87 -28.32 -12.46
N ALA A 504 27.73 -27.65 -11.31
CA ALA A 504 27.87 -26.21 -11.23
C ALA A 504 29.31 -25.71 -11.53
N PHE A 505 30.33 -26.57 -11.35
CA PHE A 505 31.73 -26.26 -11.53
C PHE A 505 32.24 -26.72 -12.91
N HIS A 506 31.59 -26.26 -13.99
CA HIS A 506 31.92 -26.62 -15.35
C HIS A 506 32.76 -25.53 -16.06
N ASN A 507 33.62 -25.97 -16.98
CA ASN A 507 34.32 -25.06 -17.89
C ASN A 507 33.56 -24.82 -19.19
N PHE A 508 32.74 -25.80 -19.58
CA PHE A 508 31.77 -25.67 -20.66
C PHE A 508 30.58 -26.58 -20.39
N LEU A 509 29.39 -26.07 -20.67
CA LEU A 509 28.13 -26.80 -20.58
C LEU A 509 27.26 -26.44 -21.77
N SER A 510 26.61 -27.40 -22.39
CA SER A 510 25.63 -27.19 -23.45
C SER A 510 24.38 -28.04 -23.24
N SER A 511 23.25 -27.54 -23.72
CA SER A 511 21.92 -28.15 -23.64
C SER A 511 21.34 -28.29 -25.05
N ASP A 512 20.95 -29.52 -25.49
CA ASP A 512 20.33 -29.85 -26.79
C ASP A 512 21.03 -29.16 -28.00
N LYS A 513 22.35 -29.04 -27.95
CA LYS A 513 23.15 -28.49 -29.06
C LYS A 513 23.82 -29.64 -29.86
N PRO A 514 23.93 -29.51 -31.21
CA PRO A 514 24.70 -30.48 -32.02
C PRO A 514 26.15 -30.51 -31.55
N ILE A 515 26.74 -31.70 -31.44
CA ILE A 515 28.14 -31.86 -31.04
C ILE A 515 29.06 -31.00 -31.95
N LYS A 516 28.75 -30.90 -33.23
CA LYS A 516 29.46 -30.04 -34.21
C LYS A 516 29.57 -28.57 -33.79
N SER A 517 28.57 -28.08 -33.04
CA SER A 517 28.55 -26.66 -32.61
C SER A 517 29.26 -26.42 -31.29
N MET A 518 29.75 -27.45 -30.62
CA MET A 518 30.41 -27.30 -29.33
C MET A 518 31.88 -26.95 -29.51
N PRO A 519 32.37 -25.90 -28.83
CA PRO A 519 33.76 -25.42 -28.97
C PRO A 519 34.78 -26.42 -28.40
N ILE A 520 34.33 -27.43 -27.68
CA ILE A 520 35.16 -28.42 -26.98
C ILE A 520 35.61 -29.60 -27.85
N THR A 521 35.18 -29.69 -29.12
CA THR A 521 35.51 -30.79 -30.02
C THR A 521 35.46 -30.36 -31.49
N ASP A 522 36.23 -30.95 -32.34
CA ASP A 522 36.20 -30.75 -33.80
C ASP A 522 35.31 -31.77 -34.53
N SER A 523 34.42 -32.45 -33.83
CA SER A 523 33.51 -33.47 -34.38
C SER A 523 32.46 -32.84 -35.30
N ASP A 524 32.22 -33.41 -36.47
CA ASP A 524 31.18 -33.01 -37.43
C ASP A 524 29.79 -33.62 -37.10
N SER A 525 29.62 -34.23 -35.94
CA SER A 525 28.40 -34.96 -35.57
C SER A 525 27.24 -34.00 -35.32
N MET A 526 26.09 -34.30 -35.95
CA MET A 526 24.82 -33.57 -35.74
C MET A 526 24.02 -34.14 -34.55
N LYS A 527 24.53 -35.22 -33.89
CA LYS A 527 23.89 -35.73 -32.69
C LYS A 527 23.90 -34.72 -31.57
N ARG A 528 22.84 -34.76 -30.76
CA ARG A 528 22.59 -33.77 -29.68
C ARG A 528 22.39 -34.52 -28.38
N PRO A 529 23.34 -34.48 -27.44
CA PRO A 529 23.07 -34.89 -26.07
C PRO A 529 22.16 -33.84 -25.40
N ASP A 530 21.30 -34.31 -24.48
CA ASP A 530 20.46 -33.41 -23.72
C ASP A 530 21.31 -32.44 -22.92
N LEU A 531 22.29 -32.90 -22.13
CA LEU A 531 23.34 -32.08 -21.56
C LEU A 531 24.71 -32.67 -21.87
N CYS A 532 25.67 -31.79 -22.18
CA CYS A 532 27.09 -32.14 -22.30
C CYS A 532 27.94 -31.12 -21.53
N CYS A 533 28.71 -31.64 -20.56
CA CYS A 533 29.56 -30.84 -19.70
C CYS A 533 31.03 -31.27 -19.85
N LEU A 534 31.93 -30.29 -19.94
CA LEU A 534 33.36 -30.47 -19.81
C LEU A 534 33.83 -29.80 -18.52
N GLN A 535 34.49 -30.59 -17.67
CA GLN A 535 35.16 -30.10 -16.46
C GLN A 535 36.66 -30.26 -16.59
N LEU A 536 37.42 -29.27 -16.18
CA LEU A 536 38.88 -29.32 -16.14
C LEU A 536 39.30 -29.46 -14.67
N SER A 537 40.26 -30.34 -14.42
CA SER A 537 40.83 -30.52 -13.09
C SER A 537 41.93 -29.49 -12.88
N ASP A 538 41.82 -28.61 -11.91
CA ASP A 538 42.74 -27.49 -11.66
C ASP A 538 43.91 -27.82 -10.73
N ASN A 539 44.18 -29.13 -10.43
CA ASN A 539 45.21 -29.43 -9.46
C ASN A 539 46.37 -30.23 -10.08
N PRO A 540 47.32 -29.56 -10.76
CA PRO A 540 48.48 -30.21 -11.35
C PRO A 540 49.50 -30.73 -10.32
N LEU A 541 49.35 -30.36 -9.03
CA LEU A 541 50.27 -30.75 -7.95
C LEU A 541 50.06 -32.16 -7.38
N LEU A 542 48.99 -32.88 -7.77
CA LEU A 542 48.67 -34.21 -7.28
C LEU A 542 49.14 -35.35 -8.21
N VAL A 543 49.94 -35.02 -9.23
CA VAL A 543 50.36 -35.98 -10.22
C VAL A 543 51.85 -36.32 -10.03
N ASN A 544 52.14 -37.47 -9.48
CA ASN A 544 53.53 -37.88 -9.40
C ASN A 544 53.84 -39.33 -9.26
N ASP A 545 53.29 -40.19 -10.13
CA ASP A 545 53.80 -41.56 -10.23
C ASP A 545 53.92 -42.09 -11.65
N GLY A 546 54.04 -41.18 -12.62
CA GLY A 546 54.22 -41.55 -14.04
C GLY A 546 52.94 -41.97 -14.76
N SER A 547 51.80 -42.01 -14.11
CA SER A 547 50.51 -42.18 -14.75
C SER A 547 49.92 -40.80 -15.10
N ALA A 548 49.76 -40.53 -16.38
CA ALA A 548 49.12 -39.29 -16.82
C ALA A 548 47.65 -39.29 -16.39
N LEU A 549 47.33 -38.59 -15.32
CA LEU A 549 45.94 -38.31 -14.94
C LEU A 549 45.32 -37.37 -15.98
N SER A 550 44.14 -37.72 -16.45
CA SER A 550 43.39 -36.84 -17.35
C SER A 550 43.05 -35.54 -16.65
N LEU A 551 43.46 -34.42 -17.27
CA LEU A 551 43.15 -33.05 -16.77
C LEU A 551 41.69 -32.66 -16.98
N ALA A 552 40.87 -33.57 -17.52
CA ALA A 552 39.47 -33.26 -17.85
C ALA A 552 38.55 -34.46 -17.57
N SER A 553 37.26 -34.17 -17.40
CA SER A 553 36.19 -35.17 -17.47
C SER A 553 35.05 -34.66 -18.34
N ILE A 554 34.33 -35.63 -18.97
CA ILE A 554 33.15 -35.31 -19.78
C ILE A 554 31.93 -35.90 -19.07
N THR A 555 30.91 -35.08 -18.84
CA THR A 555 29.63 -35.54 -18.32
C THR A 555 28.55 -35.40 -19.38
N ILE A 556 27.77 -36.48 -19.59
CA ILE A 556 26.63 -36.48 -20.49
C ILE A 556 25.39 -36.82 -19.65
N VAL A 557 24.32 -36.06 -19.85
CA VAL A 557 23.02 -36.37 -19.26
C VAL A 557 22.01 -36.61 -20.37
N GLU A 558 21.19 -37.62 -20.21
CA GLU A 558 20.12 -38.01 -21.13
C GLU A 558 18.82 -38.14 -20.35
N PHE A 559 17.79 -37.39 -20.73
CA PHE A 559 16.46 -37.48 -20.15
C PHE A 559 15.55 -38.35 -20.99
N LYS A 560 14.66 -39.04 -20.35
CA LYS A 560 13.58 -39.75 -21.03
C LYS A 560 12.24 -39.31 -20.47
N LYS A 561 11.21 -39.37 -21.28
CA LYS A 561 9.87 -39.07 -20.83
C LYS A 561 9.48 -40.02 -19.68
N PRO A 562 8.81 -39.54 -18.60
CA PRO A 562 8.31 -40.42 -17.55
C PRO A 562 7.48 -41.58 -18.11
N MET A 563 7.71 -42.79 -17.56
CA MET A 563 7.08 -44.07 -17.95
C MET A 563 7.23 -44.45 -19.44
N ARG A 564 8.27 -43.95 -20.12
CA ARG A 564 8.60 -44.35 -21.48
C ARG A 564 9.13 -45.80 -21.50
N ASP A 565 8.55 -46.67 -22.34
CA ASP A 565 8.88 -48.11 -22.40
C ASP A 565 9.11 -48.62 -23.82
N ASP A 566 9.62 -47.80 -24.75
CA ASP A 566 9.92 -48.19 -26.15
C ASP A 566 11.43 -48.38 -26.44
N MET A 567 12.26 -48.45 -25.39
CA MET A 567 13.72 -48.35 -25.48
C MET A 567 14.39 -49.53 -26.12
N ASN A 568 13.77 -50.71 -26.12
CA ASN A 568 14.37 -51.97 -26.63
C ASN A 568 14.02 -52.32 -28.10
N LYS A 569 13.21 -51.47 -28.76
CA LYS A 569 12.72 -51.77 -30.12
C LYS A 569 13.75 -51.50 -31.21
N ASN A 570 14.74 -50.62 -30.97
CA ASN A 570 15.86 -50.32 -31.85
C ASN A 570 17.09 -49.93 -31.02
N LYS A 571 18.33 -50.28 -31.46
CA LYS A 571 19.59 -49.87 -30.81
C LYS A 571 19.73 -48.33 -30.67
N ASP A 572 19.07 -47.57 -31.53
CA ASP A 572 19.09 -46.12 -31.50
C ASP A 572 18.21 -45.51 -30.36
N ASN A 573 17.31 -46.32 -29.76
CA ASN A 573 16.45 -45.87 -28.65
C ASN A 573 16.99 -46.25 -27.26
N ASP A 574 18.11 -47.01 -27.19
CA ASP A 574 18.77 -47.35 -25.93
C ASP A 574 19.57 -46.14 -25.43
N PRO A 575 19.18 -45.51 -24.27
CA PRO A 575 19.83 -44.28 -23.79
C PRO A 575 21.30 -44.50 -23.36
N ILE A 576 21.65 -45.71 -22.95
CA ILE A 576 23.03 -46.08 -22.59
C ILE A 576 23.90 -46.07 -23.85
N GLN A 577 23.40 -46.67 -24.92
CA GLN A 577 24.10 -46.71 -26.22
C GLN A 577 24.17 -45.30 -26.85
N GLN A 578 23.14 -44.48 -26.64
CA GLN A 578 23.16 -43.07 -27.07
C GLN A 578 24.32 -42.32 -26.38
N CYS A 579 24.46 -42.42 -25.04
CA CYS A 579 25.57 -41.82 -24.31
C CYS A 579 26.94 -42.27 -24.80
N TYR A 580 27.12 -43.58 -25.03
CA TYR A 580 28.36 -44.09 -25.60
C TYR A 580 28.63 -43.55 -27.01
N GLY A 581 27.60 -43.44 -27.82
CA GLY A 581 27.67 -42.80 -29.13
C GLY A 581 28.12 -41.35 -29.11
N TYR A 582 27.62 -40.58 -28.15
CA TYR A 582 28.04 -39.19 -27.96
C TYR A 582 29.51 -39.12 -27.53
N LEU A 583 29.93 -39.87 -26.52
CA LEU A 583 31.32 -39.94 -26.06
C LEU A 583 32.29 -40.29 -27.18
N LYS A 584 31.97 -41.30 -27.97
CA LYS A 584 32.81 -41.68 -29.12
C LYS A 584 32.94 -40.53 -30.11
N LYS A 585 31.86 -39.81 -30.41
CA LYS A 585 31.88 -38.69 -31.36
C LYS A 585 32.66 -37.49 -30.82
N ILE A 586 32.51 -37.16 -29.54
CA ILE A 586 33.25 -36.06 -28.90
C ILE A 586 34.76 -36.36 -28.89
N ARG A 587 35.17 -37.56 -28.44
CA ARG A 587 36.58 -37.93 -28.35
C ARG A 587 37.23 -38.06 -29.72
N SER A 588 36.56 -38.59 -30.72
CA SER A 588 37.09 -38.73 -32.10
C SER A 588 37.32 -37.36 -32.78
N GLY A 589 36.68 -36.30 -32.30
CA GLY A 589 36.80 -34.95 -32.80
C GLY A 589 37.91 -34.10 -32.17
N LYS A 590 38.85 -34.69 -31.42
CA LYS A 590 39.91 -33.97 -30.69
C LYS A 590 39.36 -33.04 -29.61
N VAL A 591 39.31 -33.53 -28.38
CA VAL A 591 38.81 -32.74 -27.23
C VAL A 591 39.77 -31.60 -26.92
N LYS A 592 39.20 -30.42 -26.72
CA LYS A 592 39.93 -29.21 -26.43
C LYS A 592 39.20 -28.37 -25.37
N THR A 593 39.93 -27.46 -24.72
CA THR A 593 39.32 -26.47 -23.83
C THR A 593 38.48 -25.52 -24.65
N ARG A 594 37.58 -24.79 -23.99
CA ARG A 594 36.77 -23.72 -24.62
C ARG A 594 37.62 -22.70 -25.42
N ASN A 595 38.86 -22.47 -24.97
CA ASN A 595 39.79 -21.54 -25.62
C ASN A 595 40.62 -22.19 -26.73
N GLY A 596 40.23 -23.39 -27.17
CA GLY A 596 40.85 -24.10 -28.29
C GLY A 596 42.15 -24.87 -27.96
N ARG A 597 42.59 -24.95 -26.70
CA ARG A 597 43.77 -25.71 -26.30
C ARG A 597 43.48 -27.21 -26.30
N PRO A 598 44.25 -28.04 -27.02
CA PRO A 598 44.01 -29.49 -27.03
C PRO A 598 44.21 -30.11 -25.66
N ILE A 599 43.34 -31.08 -25.31
CA ILE A 599 43.50 -31.89 -24.10
C ILE A 599 44.23 -33.19 -24.53
N PRO A 600 45.38 -33.49 -23.93
CA PRO A 600 46.13 -34.71 -24.29
C PRO A 600 45.36 -35.97 -23.92
N GLU A 601 45.69 -37.09 -24.57
CA GLU A 601 45.11 -38.39 -24.31
C GLU A 601 43.58 -38.46 -24.29
N GLN A 602 42.95 -37.81 -25.23
CA GLN A 602 41.50 -37.61 -25.33
C GLN A 602 40.68 -38.90 -25.23
N GLU A 603 41.24 -40.01 -25.70
CA GLU A 603 40.62 -41.36 -25.58
C GLU A 603 40.53 -41.80 -24.12
N ASN A 604 41.39 -41.31 -23.25
CA ASN A 604 41.50 -41.65 -21.83
C ASN A 604 40.74 -40.71 -20.92
N ILE A 605 40.15 -39.62 -21.43
CA ILE A 605 39.35 -38.71 -20.63
C ILE A 605 38.22 -39.48 -19.95
N PRO A 606 38.11 -39.55 -18.60
CA PRO A 606 37.01 -40.21 -17.92
C PRO A 606 35.67 -39.52 -18.22
N ALA A 607 34.60 -40.30 -18.24
CA ALA A 607 33.28 -39.78 -18.49
C ALA A 607 32.27 -40.27 -17.45
N PHE A 608 31.24 -39.45 -17.24
CA PHE A 608 30.08 -39.73 -16.45
C PHE A 608 28.83 -39.62 -17.31
N CYS A 609 28.00 -40.67 -17.32
CA CYS A 609 26.76 -40.70 -18.06
C CYS A 609 25.59 -40.83 -17.07
N TYR A 610 24.79 -39.80 -16.93
CA TYR A 610 23.57 -39.80 -16.12
C TYR A 610 22.37 -39.97 -17.04
N ILE A 611 21.56 -41.02 -16.78
CA ILE A 611 20.34 -41.28 -17.51
C ILE A 611 19.18 -41.17 -16.56
N ILE A 612 18.30 -40.24 -16.82
CA ILE A 612 17.12 -39.98 -15.99
C ILE A 612 15.91 -40.57 -16.70
N ALA A 613 15.44 -41.70 -16.18
CA ALA A 613 14.33 -42.47 -16.77
C ALA A 613 13.70 -43.39 -15.73
N ASP A 614 12.37 -43.60 -15.82
CA ASP A 614 11.71 -44.61 -15.00
C ASP A 614 12.19 -45.98 -15.35
N LEU A 615 12.26 -46.85 -14.32
CA LEU A 615 12.73 -48.23 -14.44
C LEU A 615 11.65 -49.16 -15.01
N THR A 616 11.21 -48.88 -16.22
CA THR A 616 10.29 -49.74 -16.96
C THR A 616 10.98 -51.05 -17.34
N PRO A 617 10.23 -52.13 -17.68
CA PRO A 617 10.81 -53.39 -18.04
C PRO A 617 11.87 -53.31 -19.16
N ASN A 618 11.65 -52.45 -20.16
CA ASN A 618 12.61 -52.26 -21.24
C ASN A 618 13.85 -51.47 -20.78
N MET A 619 13.71 -50.53 -19.87
CA MET A 619 14.86 -49.82 -19.29
C MET A 619 15.73 -50.74 -18.43
N ILE A 620 15.10 -51.61 -17.61
CA ILE A 620 15.80 -52.63 -16.83
C ILE A 620 16.56 -53.57 -17.76
N ASN A 621 15.97 -54.00 -18.89
CA ASN A 621 16.64 -54.80 -19.87
C ASN A 621 17.86 -54.10 -20.50
N CYS A 622 17.78 -52.80 -20.78
CA CYS A 622 18.94 -52.02 -21.25
C CYS A 622 20.05 -52.00 -20.19
N CYS A 623 19.70 -51.82 -18.91
CA CYS A 623 20.65 -51.82 -17.79
C CYS A 623 21.35 -53.20 -17.64
N ASN A 624 20.59 -54.26 -17.68
CA ASN A 624 21.12 -55.64 -17.61
C ASN A 624 22.00 -55.93 -18.81
N GLY A 625 21.59 -55.55 -20.03
CA GLY A 625 22.38 -55.69 -21.25
C GLY A 625 23.71 -54.92 -21.24
N ALA A 626 23.79 -53.83 -20.48
CA ALA A 626 25.00 -53.06 -20.25
C ALA A 626 25.82 -53.53 -19.02
N ASN A 627 25.42 -54.62 -18.36
CA ASN A 627 26.03 -55.16 -17.14
C ASN A 627 26.08 -54.14 -16.00
N LEU A 628 25.03 -53.34 -15.82
CA LEU A 628 24.90 -52.41 -14.68
C LEU A 628 24.34 -53.11 -13.45
N THR A 629 24.77 -52.68 -12.29
CA THR A 629 24.36 -53.19 -10.98
C THR A 629 23.18 -52.37 -10.45
N PRO A 630 22.09 -52.96 -9.94
CA PRO A 630 21.03 -52.24 -9.31
C PRO A 630 21.53 -51.54 -8.04
N THR A 631 20.97 -50.38 -7.74
CA THR A 631 21.23 -49.66 -6.49
C THR A 631 20.51 -50.34 -5.32
N SER A 632 21.01 -50.13 -4.09
CA SER A 632 20.45 -50.77 -2.88
C SER A 632 18.98 -50.44 -2.61
N ASP A 633 18.53 -49.27 -3.08
CA ASP A 633 17.14 -48.81 -3.00
C ASP A 633 16.25 -49.32 -4.15
N ASN A 634 16.81 -50.04 -5.10
CA ASN A 634 16.15 -50.49 -6.32
C ASN A 634 15.54 -49.37 -7.20
N MET A 635 15.99 -48.13 -7.02
CA MET A 635 15.50 -46.99 -7.78
C MET A 635 16.45 -46.52 -8.89
N GLY A 636 17.51 -47.30 -9.14
CA GLY A 636 18.51 -47.01 -10.16
C GLY A 636 19.43 -48.16 -10.45
N PHE A 637 20.35 -47.94 -11.40
CA PHE A 637 21.43 -48.81 -11.78
C PHE A 637 22.72 -48.05 -11.96
N PHE A 638 23.85 -48.63 -11.67
CA PHE A 638 25.16 -48.03 -11.87
C PHE A 638 26.19 -49.05 -12.34
N GLY A 639 27.27 -48.57 -12.94
CA GLY A 639 28.37 -49.40 -13.35
C GLY A 639 29.46 -48.59 -14.06
N TYR A 640 30.59 -49.29 -14.34
CA TYR A 640 31.70 -48.74 -15.09
C TYR A 640 31.98 -49.55 -16.34
N ASN A 641 32.03 -48.87 -17.48
CA ASN A 641 32.41 -49.50 -18.75
C ASN A 641 33.85 -49.14 -19.11
N SER A 642 34.75 -50.12 -19.00
CA SER A 642 36.20 -49.94 -19.26
C SER A 642 36.51 -49.57 -20.71
N ASN A 643 35.70 -50.04 -21.68
CA ASN A 643 35.92 -49.74 -23.11
C ASN A 643 35.64 -48.27 -23.43
N TYR A 644 34.66 -47.68 -22.74
CA TYR A 644 34.31 -46.26 -22.89
C TYR A 644 34.90 -45.40 -21.78
N LYS A 645 35.62 -45.98 -20.81
CA LYS A 645 36.10 -45.26 -19.61
C LYS A 645 35.03 -44.36 -19.03
N ALA A 646 33.84 -44.90 -18.91
CA ALA A 646 32.65 -44.18 -18.51
C ALA A 646 31.98 -44.85 -17.32
N TYR A 647 31.67 -44.02 -16.28
CA TYR A 647 30.74 -44.36 -15.24
C TYR A 647 29.34 -44.05 -15.74
N ILE A 648 28.43 -45.01 -15.60
CA ILE A 648 27.04 -44.90 -16.00
C ILE A 648 26.18 -44.99 -14.75
N GLU A 649 25.24 -44.07 -14.61
CA GLU A 649 24.22 -44.10 -13.59
C GLU A 649 22.85 -43.85 -14.22
N VAL A 650 21.94 -44.80 -14.00
CA VAL A 650 20.54 -44.68 -14.39
C VAL A 650 19.73 -44.41 -13.13
N MET A 651 18.99 -43.34 -13.11
CA MET A 651 18.18 -42.93 -11.97
C MET A 651 16.71 -42.78 -12.37
N SER A 652 15.80 -43.32 -11.57
CA SER A 652 14.38 -42.98 -11.70
C SER A 652 14.13 -41.52 -11.29
N PHE A 653 13.01 -40.96 -11.73
CA PHE A 653 12.62 -39.62 -11.33
C PHE A 653 12.42 -39.51 -9.82
N ASP A 654 11.86 -40.55 -9.19
CA ASP A 654 11.68 -40.59 -7.73
C ASP A 654 13.02 -40.54 -7.00
N ARG A 655 14.02 -41.34 -7.46
CA ARG A 655 15.36 -41.32 -6.88
C ARG A 655 16.00 -39.95 -6.98
N LEU A 656 15.88 -39.31 -8.14
CA LEU A 656 16.41 -37.95 -8.35
C LEU A 656 15.75 -36.95 -7.40
N LEU A 657 14.42 -37.03 -7.24
CA LEU A 657 13.65 -36.19 -6.31
C LEU A 657 14.10 -36.41 -4.86
N TYR A 658 14.17 -37.68 -4.41
CA TYR A 658 14.60 -37.97 -3.04
C TYR A 658 16.03 -37.51 -2.77
N ALA A 659 16.96 -37.78 -3.68
CA ALA A 659 18.34 -37.32 -3.55
C ALA A 659 18.46 -35.76 -3.48
N ALA A 660 17.63 -35.06 -4.25
CA ALA A 660 17.58 -33.61 -4.20
C ALA A 660 17.01 -33.08 -2.85
N ILE A 661 15.97 -33.73 -2.33
CA ILE A 661 15.40 -33.42 -1.01
C ILE A 661 16.43 -33.64 0.09
N GLU A 662 17.05 -34.81 0.14
CA GLU A 662 18.03 -35.21 1.15
C GLU A 662 19.23 -34.26 1.18
N ARG A 663 19.79 -33.89 0.02
CA ARG A 663 20.89 -32.92 -0.07
C ARG A 663 20.54 -31.55 0.48
N ASN A 664 19.28 -31.13 0.40
CA ASN A 664 18.83 -29.83 0.85
C ASN A 664 18.18 -29.86 2.25
N GLN A 665 17.90 -31.04 2.82
CA GLN A 665 17.17 -31.21 4.08
C GLN A 665 17.81 -30.45 5.24
N VAL A 666 19.13 -30.50 5.38
CA VAL A 666 19.85 -29.81 6.45
C VAL A 666 19.65 -28.29 6.39
N PHE A 667 19.57 -27.72 5.19
CA PHE A 667 19.29 -26.30 5.02
C PHE A 667 17.83 -25.97 5.35
N PHE A 668 16.90 -26.80 4.89
CA PHE A 668 15.48 -26.63 5.18
C PHE A 668 15.22 -26.66 6.69
N ASP A 669 15.79 -27.63 7.40
CA ASP A 669 15.62 -27.76 8.85
C ASP A 669 16.22 -26.58 9.61
N LYS A 670 17.44 -26.15 9.27
CA LYS A 670 18.11 -25.01 9.91
C LYS A 670 17.42 -23.68 9.68
N LEU A 671 16.77 -23.50 8.55
CA LEU A 671 16.08 -22.27 8.18
C LEU A 671 14.57 -22.32 8.51
N GLY A 672 14.08 -23.42 9.09
CA GLY A 672 12.67 -23.60 9.44
C GLY A 672 11.73 -23.64 8.22
N ILE A 673 12.25 -24.10 7.07
CA ILE A 673 11.49 -24.25 5.82
C ILE A 673 10.89 -25.65 5.81
N HIS A 674 9.58 -25.75 6.03
CA HIS A 674 8.90 -27.06 5.99
C HIS A 674 8.66 -27.56 4.57
N ILE A 675 8.92 -28.84 4.29
CA ILE A 675 8.59 -29.53 3.04
C ILE A 675 7.13 -30.03 3.18
N PHE A 676 6.28 -29.76 2.19
CA PHE A 676 4.90 -30.27 2.14
C PHE A 676 4.81 -31.68 1.60
#